data_56abfb91ef1f72b398749c825327bd51
#
_entry.id   56abfb91ef1f72b398749c825327bd51
#
_cell.length_a   1.000
_cell.length_b   1.000
_cell.length_c   1.000
_cell.angle_alpha   90.00
_cell.angle_beta   90.00
_cell.angle_gamma   90.00
#
_symmetry.space_group_name_H-M   'P 1'
#
loop_
_entity.id
_entity.type
_entity.pdbx_description
1 polymer ?
#
loop_
_entity_poly.entity_id
_entity_poly.type
_entity_poly.pdbx_seq_one_letter_code
_entity_poly.pdbx_strand_id
1 'polypeptide(L)'
;MIKQRLAQYDSLFDEKVIKALTRRHYTGWGKLSAKLINGISDKQTGNTILDYLIDDGYSNRNFMQLINDDGLYFKDIIQKAQVVGRTNDVKQVVHELPGSPAIKKGILQSIKIVDELVKIMGHTPESIVIEMARENQTTARGKKNSQQRYKRIEDALKNLAPGLDSNILKEHPTDNIQLQNDRLFLYYLQNGKDMYTGEPLNINQLSSYDIDHIVPQAFIKDDSLDNRVLTSSKDNRGKSDNVPSLEVVQKRKAFWQQLLDSKLISEHKFNNLTKAERGGLDERDKVGFIRRQLVETRQITKHVAQILDARFNTEVTEKDKKNRNVKIITLKSNLVSNFRKEFKLYKVREINDYHHAHDAYLNAVVAKAILKKYPKLEPEFVYGDYQKYDLKRYISRSKDPKDVEKATEKYFFYSNLLNFFKEEVHYADGTIVKRENIEYSKDTGEIAWNKEKDFATIKKVLSLPQVNIVKKTEIQTHGLDRGKPRGLFNSNPSPKPSEDSKENLVPIKQGLDPRKYGGYAGISNSYAVLVKAIIEKGAKKQQKTVLEFQGISILDKINFEKNKENYLLEKGYIKILSTITLPKYSLFEFPDGTRRRLASILSTNNKRGEIHKGNELVISEKYTTLLYHAKNINKTLEPEHLEYVEKHRNDFAKLLEYVLDFNDKYIGALKNGERIRQAFIDWETVDIEKLCFSFIGPRNSKNAGLFELTSQGSASDFEFLGVKIPRYRDYTPSSLLNATLIHQSITGLYETRIDLSKLGED
;
A
#
# COMPACT_ATOMS: atom_id res chain seq x y z
N MET A 1 33.60 4.37 14.62
CA MET A 1 33.87 4.71 13.21
C MET A 1 34.04 6.22 13.00
N ILE A 2 32.99 7.11 13.20
CA ILE A 2 33.14 8.57 13.01
C ILE A 2 34.21 9.15 13.93
N LYS A 3 34.21 8.83 15.23
CA LYS A 3 35.21 9.29 16.17
C LYS A 3 36.63 8.88 15.78
N GLN A 4 36.82 7.66 15.27
CA GLN A 4 38.13 7.16 14.80
C GLN A 4 38.64 7.91 13.57
N ARG A 5 37.72 8.25 12.63
CA ARG A 5 38.10 9.03 11.44
C ARG A 5 38.37 10.51 11.80
N LEU A 6 37.61 11.10 12.72
CA LEU A 6 37.85 12.47 13.18
C LEU A 6 39.13 12.59 14.03
N ALA A 7 39.54 11.53 14.71
CA ALA A 7 40.81 11.50 15.45
C ALA A 7 42.08 11.62 14.55
N GLN A 8 41.93 11.41 13.23
CA GLN A 8 43.02 11.66 12.26
C GLN A 8 43.25 13.16 12.01
N TYR A 9 42.34 14.01 12.48
CA TYR A 9 42.37 15.47 12.35
C TYR A 9 42.50 16.17 13.71
N ASP A 10 43.19 15.49 14.69
CA ASP A 10 43.41 16.01 16.07
C ASP A 10 44.22 17.29 16.08
N SER A 11 45.01 17.56 15.04
CA SER A 11 45.69 18.83 14.84
C SER A 11 44.76 20.00 14.49
N LEU A 12 43.55 19.70 13.98
CA LEU A 12 42.55 20.70 13.56
C LEU A 12 41.39 20.81 14.54
N PHE A 13 41.06 19.72 15.27
CA PHE A 13 39.90 19.62 16.13
C PHE A 13 40.28 19.14 17.54
N ASP A 14 39.95 19.89 18.55
CA ASP A 14 40.13 19.45 19.93
C ASP A 14 39.14 18.30 20.29
N GLU A 15 39.38 17.60 21.38
CA GLU A 15 38.57 16.48 21.81
C GLU A 15 37.12 16.86 22.08
N LYS A 16 36.83 18.11 22.47
CA LYS A 16 35.47 18.61 22.70
C LYS A 16 34.73 18.77 21.39
N VAL A 17 35.39 19.30 20.36
CA VAL A 17 34.85 19.46 19.01
C VAL A 17 34.59 18.09 18.37
N ILE A 18 35.55 17.15 18.47
CA ILE A 18 35.37 15.77 17.98
C ILE A 18 34.18 15.10 18.66
N LYS A 19 34.03 15.27 19.98
CA LYS A 19 32.90 14.73 20.76
C LYS A 19 31.56 15.38 20.35
N ALA A 20 31.55 16.68 20.10
CA ALA A 20 30.37 17.40 19.63
C ALA A 20 29.96 16.98 18.22
N LEU A 21 30.90 16.85 17.29
CA LEU A 21 30.67 16.41 15.91
C LEU A 21 30.17 14.95 15.86
N THR A 22 30.71 14.07 16.71
CA THR A 22 30.30 12.66 16.78
C THR A 22 28.86 12.47 17.31
N ARG A 23 28.36 13.41 18.09
CA ARG A 23 27.01 13.39 18.67
C ARG A 23 25.95 14.00 17.75
N ARG A 24 26.35 14.76 16.73
CA ARG A 24 25.39 15.38 15.81
C ARG A 24 24.78 14.34 14.87
N HIS A 25 23.47 14.34 14.83
CA HIS A 25 22.70 13.61 13.81
C HIS A 25 22.35 14.57 12.68
N TYR A 26 23.06 14.42 11.57
CA TYR A 26 22.76 15.16 10.36
C TYR A 26 21.61 14.50 9.63
N THR A 27 20.59 15.29 9.25
CA THR A 27 19.49 14.85 8.39
C THR A 27 19.72 15.42 6.98
N GLY A 28 19.37 14.64 5.95
CA GLY A 28 19.51 15.10 4.55
C GLY A 28 20.80 14.60 3.90
N TRP A 29 21.76 15.43 3.76
CA TRP A 29 23.00 15.19 2.99
C TRP A 29 23.82 13.97 3.43
N GLY A 30 23.79 13.61 4.69
CA GLY A 30 24.47 12.42 5.19
C GLY A 30 23.95 11.09 4.63
N LYS A 31 22.89 11.12 3.80
CA LYS A 31 22.37 9.98 3.06
C LYS A 31 22.89 9.87 1.64
N LEU A 32 23.59 10.88 1.16
CA LEU A 32 24.18 10.89 -0.18
C LEU A 32 25.57 10.26 -0.12
N SER A 33 25.94 9.53 -1.18
CA SER A 33 27.27 8.93 -1.26
C SER A 33 28.34 9.99 -1.55
N ALA A 34 29.53 9.81 -0.99
CA ALA A 34 30.67 10.67 -1.31
C ALA A 34 30.97 10.64 -2.84
N LYS A 35 30.78 9.50 -3.49
CA LYS A 35 30.92 9.36 -4.94
C LYS A 35 29.98 10.26 -5.73
N LEU A 36 28.75 10.48 -5.24
CA LEU A 36 27.79 11.40 -5.87
C LEU A 36 28.19 12.87 -5.67
N ILE A 37 28.65 13.22 -4.46
CA ILE A 37 28.89 14.62 -4.10
C ILE A 37 30.22 15.12 -4.62
N ASN A 38 31.30 14.31 -4.46
CA ASN A 38 32.68 14.67 -4.78
C ASN A 38 33.31 13.79 -5.87
N GLY A 39 32.68 12.70 -6.25
CA GLY A 39 33.27 11.70 -7.16
C GLY A 39 32.81 11.80 -8.59
N ILE A 40 31.92 12.74 -8.91
CA ILE A 40 31.52 13.08 -10.28
C ILE A 40 31.72 14.57 -10.48
N SER A 41 32.26 14.94 -11.63
CA SER A 41 32.48 16.33 -11.99
C SER A 41 31.77 16.68 -13.30
N ASP A 42 31.39 17.92 -13.43
CA ASP A 42 30.91 18.48 -14.68
C ASP A 42 32.01 18.47 -15.74
N LYS A 43 31.66 18.12 -16.96
CA LYS A 43 32.63 17.96 -18.06
C LYS A 43 33.20 19.28 -18.58
N GLN A 44 32.48 20.38 -18.38
CA GLN A 44 32.89 21.68 -18.88
C GLN A 44 33.80 22.41 -17.90
N THR A 45 33.42 22.40 -16.61
CA THR A 45 34.12 23.16 -15.58
C THR A 45 35.07 22.31 -14.74
N GLY A 46 34.91 20.98 -14.74
CA GLY A 46 35.63 20.06 -13.83
C GLY A 46 35.15 20.09 -12.38
N ASN A 47 34.19 20.96 -12.05
CA ASN A 47 33.71 21.12 -10.69
C ASN A 47 32.78 19.96 -10.28
N THR A 48 32.86 19.56 -9.03
CA THR A 48 31.95 18.58 -8.42
C THR A 48 30.67 19.26 -7.96
N ILE A 49 29.67 18.43 -7.61
CA ILE A 49 28.43 18.96 -7.00
C ILE A 49 28.76 19.74 -5.71
N LEU A 50 29.74 19.28 -4.93
CA LEU A 50 30.14 19.95 -3.70
C LEU A 50 30.76 21.33 -4.00
N ASP A 51 31.59 21.44 -5.03
CA ASP A 51 32.20 22.71 -5.42
C ASP A 51 31.14 23.75 -5.78
N TYR A 52 30.12 23.36 -6.55
CA TYR A 52 28.99 24.24 -6.88
C TYR A 52 28.14 24.64 -5.68
N LEU A 53 28.14 23.88 -4.59
CA LEU A 53 27.31 24.12 -3.42
C LEU A 53 28.04 24.95 -2.35
N ILE A 54 29.37 24.94 -2.35
CA ILE A 54 30.22 25.66 -1.37
C ILE A 54 30.60 27.06 -1.91
N ASP A 55 30.74 27.16 -3.20
CA ASP A 55 31.22 28.41 -3.81
C ASP A 55 30.05 29.40 -4.04
N ASP A 56 30.07 30.48 -3.28
CA ASP A 56 29.09 31.59 -3.37
C ASP A 56 29.06 32.28 -4.75
N GLY A 57 30.12 32.14 -5.56
CA GLY A 57 30.23 32.68 -6.91
C GLY A 57 29.37 31.95 -7.96
N TYR A 58 28.96 30.70 -7.68
CA TYR A 58 28.21 29.90 -8.63
C TYR A 58 26.68 29.91 -8.44
N SER A 59 26.13 30.99 -7.93
CA SER A 59 24.69 31.14 -7.69
C SER A 59 24.09 30.18 -6.69
N ASN A 60 23.23 30.67 -5.85
CA ASN A 60 22.52 30.01 -4.74
C ASN A 60 21.63 28.82 -5.16
N ARG A 61 22.17 27.86 -5.91
CA ARG A 61 21.44 26.68 -6.41
C ARG A 61 21.43 25.58 -5.36
N ASN A 62 20.29 24.97 -5.17
CA ASN A 62 20.20 23.79 -4.32
C ASN A 62 20.63 22.53 -5.10
N PHE A 63 20.91 21.45 -4.36
CA PHE A 63 21.34 20.16 -4.91
C PHE A 63 20.45 19.63 -6.06
N MET A 64 19.13 19.77 -5.95
CA MET A 64 18.21 19.28 -7.00
C MET A 64 18.25 20.18 -8.24
N GLN A 65 18.52 21.47 -8.09
CA GLN A 65 18.69 22.38 -9.21
C GLN A 65 19.97 22.05 -9.98
N LEU A 66 21.07 21.77 -9.28
CA LEU A 66 22.34 21.34 -9.92
C LEU A 66 22.20 20.03 -10.69
N ILE A 67 21.56 19.00 -10.09
CA ILE A 67 21.36 17.73 -10.77
C ILE A 67 20.45 17.85 -12.00
N ASN A 68 19.44 18.72 -11.95
CA ASN A 68 18.50 18.87 -13.06
C ASN A 68 18.91 19.98 -14.06
N ASP A 69 20.04 20.62 -13.86
CA ASP A 69 20.57 21.56 -14.82
C ASP A 69 21.16 20.82 -16.02
N ASP A 70 20.51 21.00 -17.16
CA ASP A 70 20.91 20.35 -18.42
C ASP A 70 22.30 20.83 -18.92
N GLY A 71 22.76 21.99 -18.42
CA GLY A 71 24.08 22.55 -18.74
C GLY A 71 25.25 21.91 -17.98
N LEU A 72 24.98 21.26 -16.84
CA LEU A 72 26.02 20.71 -15.96
C LEU A 72 26.29 19.20 -16.14
N TYR A 73 25.58 18.50 -17.01
CA TYR A 73 25.76 17.06 -17.32
C TYR A 73 25.71 16.06 -16.15
N PHE A 74 25.51 16.49 -14.91
CA PHE A 74 25.41 15.56 -13.76
C PHE A 74 24.32 14.52 -13.93
N LYS A 75 23.19 14.91 -14.47
CA LYS A 75 22.06 14.01 -14.74
C LYS A 75 22.44 12.87 -15.69
N ASP A 76 23.19 13.19 -16.75
CA ASP A 76 23.61 12.20 -17.73
C ASP A 76 24.65 11.23 -17.15
N ILE A 77 25.58 11.73 -16.33
CA ILE A 77 26.55 10.90 -15.63
C ILE A 77 25.85 9.96 -14.64
N ILE A 78 24.90 10.46 -13.87
CA ILE A 78 24.13 9.69 -12.92
C ILE A 78 23.29 8.62 -13.65
N GLN A 79 22.66 8.97 -14.77
CA GLN A 79 21.87 8.02 -15.56
C GLN A 79 22.73 6.91 -16.14
N LYS A 80 23.93 7.22 -16.66
CA LYS A 80 24.89 6.23 -17.16
C LYS A 80 25.40 5.33 -16.05
N ALA A 81 25.64 5.87 -14.86
CA ALA A 81 26.07 5.09 -13.69
C ALA A 81 24.97 4.21 -13.10
N GLN A 82 23.70 4.53 -13.37
CA GLN A 82 22.52 3.76 -12.95
C GLN A 82 22.18 2.61 -13.90
N VAL A 83 22.96 2.36 -14.93
CA VAL A 83 22.81 1.16 -15.75
C VAL A 83 23.02 -0.06 -14.84
N VAL A 84 21.93 -0.74 -14.55
CA VAL A 84 21.94 -1.99 -13.80
C VAL A 84 22.83 -2.95 -14.58
N GLY A 85 23.95 -3.35 -13.97
CA GLY A 85 24.90 -4.25 -14.63
C GLY A 85 24.20 -5.50 -15.12
N ARG A 86 24.60 -5.99 -16.28
CA ARG A 86 24.11 -7.21 -16.94
C ARG A 86 24.56 -8.47 -16.19
N THR A 87 24.38 -8.51 -14.87
CA THR A 87 24.70 -9.71 -14.09
C THR A 87 23.47 -10.63 -14.10
N ASN A 88 23.69 -11.91 -14.39
CA ASN A 88 22.66 -12.94 -14.35
C ASN A 88 22.13 -13.18 -12.92
N ASP A 89 22.77 -12.64 -11.88
CA ASP A 89 22.32 -12.75 -10.50
C ASP A 89 21.35 -11.63 -10.12
N VAL A 90 20.07 -11.91 -10.34
CA VAL A 90 18.97 -11.01 -9.95
C VAL A 90 18.96 -10.70 -8.44
N LYS A 91 19.43 -11.63 -7.58
CA LYS A 91 19.47 -11.39 -6.14
C LYS A 91 20.49 -10.32 -5.80
N GLN A 92 21.67 -10.36 -6.43
CA GLN A 92 22.71 -9.36 -6.23
C GLN A 92 22.24 -8.00 -6.75
N VAL A 93 21.69 -7.94 -7.97
CA VAL A 93 21.13 -6.72 -8.55
C VAL A 93 20.10 -6.08 -7.61
N VAL A 94 19.15 -6.86 -7.11
CA VAL A 94 18.12 -6.35 -6.20
C VAL A 94 18.70 -5.95 -4.84
N HIS A 95 19.74 -6.64 -4.36
CA HIS A 95 20.39 -6.29 -3.10
C HIS A 95 21.08 -4.92 -3.17
N GLU A 96 21.66 -4.57 -4.31
CA GLU A 96 22.35 -3.30 -4.54
C GLU A 96 21.40 -2.11 -4.77
N LEU A 97 20.13 -2.36 -5.10
CA LEU A 97 19.15 -1.29 -5.30
C LEU A 97 18.94 -0.46 -4.03
N PRO A 98 18.74 0.87 -4.16
CA PRO A 98 18.32 1.69 -3.04
C PRO A 98 16.88 1.34 -2.64
N GLY A 99 16.62 1.29 -1.35
CA GLY A 99 15.27 1.06 -0.84
C GLY A 99 15.21 0.17 0.40
N SER A 100 14.03 0.08 0.99
CA SER A 100 13.80 -0.75 2.16
C SER A 100 13.86 -2.25 1.82
N PRO A 101 14.15 -3.12 2.80
CA PRO A 101 14.12 -4.57 2.59
C PRO A 101 12.78 -5.08 2.05
N ALA A 102 11.66 -4.44 2.44
CA ALA A 102 10.32 -4.79 1.95
C ALA A 102 10.17 -4.52 0.45
N ILE A 103 10.68 -3.38 -0.04
CA ILE A 103 10.70 -3.03 -1.47
C ILE A 103 11.53 -4.04 -2.25
N LYS A 104 12.75 -4.33 -1.80
CA LYS A 104 13.63 -5.32 -2.44
C LYS A 104 13.01 -6.71 -2.50
N LYS A 105 12.31 -7.11 -1.43
CA LYS A 105 11.55 -8.37 -1.39
C LYS A 105 10.44 -8.38 -2.45
N GLY A 106 9.67 -7.30 -2.57
CA GLY A 106 8.61 -7.18 -3.58
C GLY A 106 9.15 -7.31 -5.01
N ILE A 107 10.22 -6.57 -5.33
CA ILE A 107 10.89 -6.64 -6.63
C ILE A 107 11.34 -8.07 -6.94
N LEU A 108 12.06 -8.70 -6.01
CA LEU A 108 12.56 -10.06 -6.20
C LEU A 108 11.44 -11.09 -6.40
N GLN A 109 10.33 -10.96 -5.67
CA GLN A 109 9.18 -11.86 -5.84
C GLN A 109 8.51 -11.67 -7.21
N SER A 110 8.34 -10.41 -7.67
CA SER A 110 7.76 -10.13 -8.99
C SER A 110 8.58 -10.77 -10.12
N ILE A 111 9.89 -10.65 -10.06
CA ILE A 111 10.77 -11.25 -11.07
C ILE A 111 10.70 -12.77 -11.06
N LYS A 112 10.69 -13.40 -9.87
CA LYS A 112 10.56 -14.86 -9.74
C LYS A 112 9.23 -15.39 -10.27
N ILE A 113 8.12 -14.63 -10.12
CA ILE A 113 6.83 -15.00 -10.69
C ILE A 113 6.94 -15.04 -12.22
N VAL A 114 7.55 -14.03 -12.83
CA VAL A 114 7.76 -13.99 -14.28
C VAL A 114 8.63 -15.17 -14.73
N ASP A 115 9.72 -15.46 -14.02
CA ASP A 115 10.61 -16.59 -14.33
C ASP A 115 9.87 -17.92 -14.32
N GLU A 116 9.05 -18.16 -13.31
CA GLU A 116 8.28 -19.39 -13.19
C GLU A 116 7.22 -19.49 -14.28
N LEU A 117 6.51 -18.39 -14.60
CA LEU A 117 5.53 -18.37 -15.68
C LEU A 117 6.15 -18.65 -17.05
N VAL A 118 7.30 -18.07 -17.34
CA VAL A 118 8.06 -18.36 -18.57
C VAL A 118 8.46 -19.84 -18.63
N LYS A 119 8.92 -20.40 -17.51
CA LYS A 119 9.26 -21.83 -17.42
C LYS A 119 8.03 -22.74 -17.66
N ILE A 120 6.87 -22.36 -17.10
CA ILE A 120 5.61 -23.11 -17.26
C ILE A 120 5.14 -23.08 -18.71
N MET A 121 5.20 -21.90 -19.34
CA MET A 121 4.75 -21.72 -20.72
C MET A 121 5.74 -22.26 -21.76
N GLY A 122 7.00 -22.46 -21.41
CA GLY A 122 8.04 -22.92 -22.29
C GLY A 122 8.57 -21.88 -23.29
N HIS A 123 8.06 -20.65 -23.24
CA HIS A 123 8.49 -19.54 -24.09
C HIS A 123 8.36 -18.19 -23.38
N THR A 124 9.03 -17.18 -23.92
CA THR A 124 8.90 -15.79 -23.43
C THR A 124 7.54 -15.19 -23.84
N PRO A 125 6.94 -14.33 -23.01
CA PRO A 125 5.71 -13.64 -23.38
C PRO A 125 5.97 -12.54 -24.42
N GLU A 126 4.97 -12.19 -25.19
CA GLU A 126 4.98 -11.02 -26.08
C GLU A 126 5.13 -9.72 -25.30
N SER A 127 4.47 -9.64 -24.15
CA SER A 127 4.54 -8.48 -23.28
C SER A 127 4.35 -8.84 -21.80
N ILE A 128 4.92 -8.01 -20.94
CA ILE A 128 4.71 -8.08 -19.48
C ILE A 128 4.11 -6.76 -19.03
N VAL A 129 2.92 -6.83 -18.46
CA VAL A 129 2.22 -5.66 -17.91
C VAL A 129 2.45 -5.59 -16.41
N ILE A 130 2.98 -4.47 -15.95
CA ILE A 130 3.29 -4.26 -14.53
C ILE A 130 2.16 -3.48 -13.89
N GLU A 131 1.48 -4.13 -12.93
CA GLU A 131 0.48 -3.49 -12.08
C GLU A 131 1.14 -2.75 -10.92
N MET A 132 0.58 -1.58 -10.60
CA MET A 132 1.05 -0.72 -9.53
C MET A 132 0.09 -0.71 -8.35
N ALA A 133 0.50 -1.28 -7.24
CA ALA A 133 -0.24 -1.12 -5.99
C ALA A 133 -0.06 0.30 -5.41
N ARG A 134 -1.17 0.92 -4.97
CA ARG A 134 -1.12 2.17 -4.21
C ARG A 134 -0.66 1.88 -2.78
N GLU A 135 0.55 2.28 -2.43
CA GLU A 135 0.91 2.42 -1.02
C GLU A 135 0.43 3.78 -0.51
N ASN A 136 -0.59 3.78 0.32
CA ASN A 136 -0.93 4.92 1.16
C ASN A 136 0.05 4.99 2.34
N GLN A 137 1.25 5.48 2.10
CA GLN A 137 2.18 5.80 3.19
C GLN A 137 1.80 7.15 3.78
N THR A 138 1.06 7.13 4.88
CA THR A 138 1.03 8.27 5.80
C THR A 138 2.42 8.41 6.41
N THR A 139 3.13 9.44 6.03
CA THR A 139 4.45 9.75 6.61
C THR A 139 4.31 10.05 8.11
N ALA A 140 5.36 9.80 8.89
CA ALA A 140 5.39 10.16 10.32
C ALA A 140 5.09 11.65 10.54
N ARG A 141 5.48 12.52 9.60
CA ARG A 141 5.15 13.94 9.58
C ARG A 141 3.67 14.19 9.35
N GLY A 142 3.02 13.43 8.45
CA GLY A 142 1.57 13.50 8.22
C GLY A 142 0.78 13.09 9.44
N LYS A 143 1.18 12.02 10.15
CA LYS A 143 0.57 11.63 11.41
C LYS A 143 0.71 12.69 12.51
N LYS A 144 1.90 13.31 12.64
CA LYS A 144 2.15 14.38 13.61
C LYS A 144 1.32 15.63 13.30
N ASN A 145 1.22 16.02 12.04
CA ASN A 145 0.39 17.16 11.60
C ASN A 145 -1.10 16.89 11.87
N SER A 146 -1.55 15.65 11.65
CA SER A 146 -2.92 15.24 11.95
C SER A 146 -3.24 15.31 13.45
N GLN A 147 -2.28 15.00 14.33
CA GLN A 147 -2.45 15.09 15.78
C GLN A 147 -2.49 16.52 16.34
N GLN A 148 -2.19 17.54 15.56
CA GLN A 148 -2.12 18.95 15.97
C GLN A 148 -3.22 19.82 15.34
N ARG A 149 -4.26 19.22 14.77
CA ARG A 149 -5.31 19.94 14.04
C ARG A 149 -6.07 20.94 14.94
N TYR A 150 -6.43 20.54 16.14
CA TYR A 150 -7.10 21.43 17.10
C TYR A 150 -6.24 22.66 17.44
N LYS A 151 -4.98 22.43 17.79
CA LYS A 151 -4.05 23.51 18.13
C LYS A 151 -3.85 24.49 16.97
N ARG A 152 -3.84 23.99 15.72
CA ARG A 152 -3.72 24.84 14.52
C ARG A 152 -4.91 25.80 14.39
N ILE A 153 -6.14 25.30 14.64
CA ILE A 153 -7.34 26.16 14.60
C ILE A 153 -7.30 27.15 15.75
N GLU A 154 -7.02 26.70 16.97
CA GLU A 154 -6.94 27.54 18.15
C GLU A 154 -5.92 28.68 17.98
N ASP A 155 -4.73 28.38 17.47
CA ASP A 155 -3.69 29.40 17.23
C ASP A 155 -4.07 30.37 16.11
N ALA A 156 -4.78 29.92 15.08
CA ALA A 156 -5.30 30.80 14.03
C ALA A 156 -6.40 31.74 14.53
N LEU A 157 -7.27 31.27 15.41
CA LEU A 157 -8.37 32.07 15.98
C LEU A 157 -7.88 33.17 16.94
N LYS A 158 -6.66 33.07 17.49
CA LYS A 158 -6.06 34.11 18.33
C LYS A 158 -5.73 35.38 17.56
N ASN A 159 -5.49 35.27 16.25
CA ASN A 159 -5.06 36.36 15.37
C ASN A 159 -5.99 36.47 14.15
N LEU A 160 -7.29 36.49 14.40
CA LEU A 160 -8.29 36.46 13.34
C LEU A 160 -8.42 37.82 12.64
N ALA A 161 -8.48 37.82 11.32
CA ALA A 161 -8.76 39.00 10.54
C ALA A 161 -10.21 39.50 10.78
N PRO A 162 -10.45 40.85 10.70
CA PRO A 162 -11.79 41.39 10.81
C PRO A 162 -12.77 40.78 9.81
N GLY A 163 -13.99 40.44 10.27
CA GLY A 163 -15.04 39.88 9.43
C GLY A 163 -15.12 38.33 9.44
N LEU A 164 -14.21 37.67 10.15
CA LEU A 164 -14.30 36.24 10.44
C LEU A 164 -14.90 35.98 11.83
N ASP A 165 -15.55 34.82 11.99
CA ASP A 165 -16.17 34.44 13.25
C ASP A 165 -15.13 33.92 14.27
N SER A 166 -14.92 34.68 15.33
CA SER A 166 -14.01 34.33 16.43
C SER A 166 -14.60 33.32 17.42
N ASN A 167 -15.93 33.14 17.41
CA ASN A 167 -16.63 32.26 18.35
C ASN A 167 -16.93 30.88 17.80
N ILE A 168 -16.54 30.58 16.58
CA ILE A 168 -16.86 29.32 15.90
C ILE A 168 -16.53 28.06 16.74
N LEU A 169 -15.44 28.05 17.53
CA LEU A 169 -15.12 26.94 18.45
C LEU A 169 -15.96 26.93 19.72
N LYS A 170 -16.51 28.07 20.13
CA LYS A 170 -17.42 28.17 21.29
C LYS A 170 -18.81 27.73 20.90
N GLU A 171 -19.29 28.14 19.72
CA GLU A 171 -20.60 27.77 19.19
C GLU A 171 -20.65 26.31 18.76
N HIS A 172 -19.55 25.80 18.23
CA HIS A 172 -19.38 24.43 17.76
C HIS A 172 -18.13 23.80 18.39
N PRO A 173 -18.20 23.31 19.65
CA PRO A 173 -17.06 22.68 20.31
C PRO A 173 -16.62 21.41 19.58
N THR A 174 -15.30 21.19 19.50
CA THR A 174 -14.70 20.02 18.86
C THR A 174 -13.41 19.62 19.57
N ASP A 175 -12.86 18.47 19.20
CA ASP A 175 -11.61 17.97 19.72
C ASP A 175 -10.68 17.43 18.59
N ASN A 176 -9.47 17.05 18.96
CA ASN A 176 -8.49 16.54 18.01
C ASN A 176 -8.89 15.20 17.36
N ILE A 177 -9.77 14.43 18.03
CA ILE A 177 -10.24 13.13 17.52
C ILE A 177 -11.28 13.38 16.43
N GLN A 178 -12.24 14.23 16.69
CA GLN A 178 -13.28 14.62 15.73
C GLN A 178 -12.67 15.32 14.49
N LEU A 179 -11.67 16.18 14.71
CA LEU A 179 -10.94 16.87 13.64
C LEU A 179 -10.09 15.94 12.74
N GLN A 180 -10.01 14.63 13.03
CA GLN A 180 -9.46 13.67 12.05
C GLN A 180 -10.38 13.51 10.83
N ASN A 181 -11.66 13.89 10.94
CA ASN A 181 -12.55 14.01 9.80
C ASN A 181 -12.16 15.26 8.99
N ASP A 182 -11.74 15.07 7.76
CA ASP A 182 -11.28 16.15 6.88
C ASP A 182 -12.39 17.17 6.56
N ARG A 183 -13.66 16.76 6.46
CA ARG A 183 -14.79 17.69 6.24
C ARG A 183 -14.97 18.63 7.41
N LEU A 184 -14.94 18.10 8.63
CA LEU A 184 -15.02 18.90 9.82
C LEU A 184 -13.81 19.83 9.96
N PHE A 185 -12.62 19.35 9.67
CA PHE A 185 -11.43 20.17 9.71
C PHE A 185 -11.44 21.28 8.65
N LEU A 186 -11.87 21.00 7.42
CA LEU A 186 -12.04 21.99 6.37
C LEU A 186 -13.12 23.03 6.75
N TYR A 187 -14.21 22.62 7.39
CA TYR A 187 -15.22 23.54 7.91
C TYR A 187 -14.61 24.63 8.79
N TYR A 188 -13.77 24.25 9.77
CA TYR A 188 -13.09 25.24 10.62
C TYR A 188 -12.03 26.05 9.90
N LEU A 189 -11.28 25.45 8.99
CA LEU A 189 -10.28 26.17 8.18
C LEU A 189 -10.92 27.18 7.22
N GLN A 190 -12.18 27.01 6.88
CA GLN A 190 -12.98 27.91 6.05
C GLN A 190 -13.86 28.86 6.86
N ASN A 191 -13.69 28.85 8.20
CA ASN A 191 -14.47 29.65 9.12
C ASN A 191 -15.99 29.48 8.91
N GLY A 192 -16.44 28.22 8.74
CA GLY A 192 -17.84 27.84 8.60
C GLY A 192 -18.51 28.25 7.28
N LYS A 193 -17.76 28.69 6.27
CA LYS A 193 -18.31 29.16 5.00
C LYS A 193 -17.88 28.30 3.82
N ASP A 194 -18.76 28.20 2.83
CA ASP A 194 -18.43 27.60 1.54
C ASP A 194 -17.29 28.39 0.86
N MET A 195 -16.29 27.68 0.34
CA MET A 195 -15.11 28.33 -0.21
C MET A 195 -15.40 29.12 -1.47
N TYR A 196 -16.35 28.69 -2.30
CA TYR A 196 -16.63 29.31 -3.60
C TYR A 196 -17.79 30.32 -3.56
N THR A 197 -18.83 30.05 -2.76
CA THR A 197 -19.98 30.93 -2.66
C THR A 197 -19.90 31.89 -1.48
N GLY A 198 -19.19 31.50 -0.41
CA GLY A 198 -19.12 32.22 0.85
C GLY A 198 -20.37 32.09 1.71
N GLU A 199 -21.33 31.25 1.30
CA GLU A 199 -22.52 30.95 2.08
C GLU A 199 -22.19 30.17 3.35
N PRO A 200 -22.93 30.34 4.44
CA PRO A 200 -22.72 29.57 5.66
C PRO A 200 -22.93 28.06 5.41
N LEU A 201 -22.04 27.25 5.92
CA LEU A 201 -22.16 25.80 5.90
C LEU A 201 -22.84 25.30 7.18
N ASN A 202 -23.75 24.35 7.06
CA ASN A 202 -24.40 23.72 8.21
C ASN A 202 -23.51 22.58 8.75
N ILE A 203 -22.97 22.75 9.97
CA ILE A 203 -22.11 21.75 10.61
C ILE A 203 -22.81 20.40 10.83
N ASN A 204 -24.11 20.39 11.02
CA ASN A 204 -24.89 19.15 11.23
C ASN A 204 -25.14 18.40 9.92
N GLN A 205 -24.84 19.00 8.78
CA GLN A 205 -25.04 18.43 7.44
C GLN A 205 -23.76 18.38 6.62
N LEU A 206 -22.59 18.27 7.27
CA LEU A 206 -21.29 18.25 6.57
C LEU A 206 -21.16 17.12 5.55
N SER A 207 -21.90 16.04 5.69
CA SER A 207 -21.94 14.95 4.72
C SER A 207 -22.58 15.33 3.38
N SER A 208 -23.44 16.34 3.34
CA SER A 208 -24.08 16.83 2.11
C SER A 208 -23.19 17.71 1.24
N TYR A 209 -22.07 18.18 1.78
CA TYR A 209 -21.11 18.99 1.03
C TYR A 209 -20.00 18.14 0.43
N ASP A 210 -19.48 18.56 -0.70
CA ASP A 210 -18.37 17.88 -1.38
C ASP A 210 -17.01 18.40 -0.91
N ILE A 211 -16.03 17.51 -0.84
CA ILE A 211 -14.62 17.91 -0.78
C ILE A 211 -14.12 18.04 -2.22
N ASP A 212 -14.03 19.27 -2.69
CA ASP A 212 -13.50 19.58 -4.02
C ASP A 212 -11.99 19.79 -4.00
N HIS A 213 -11.33 19.46 -5.12
CA HIS A 213 -9.94 19.77 -5.37
C HIS A 213 -9.83 21.09 -6.14
N ILE A 214 -9.23 22.13 -5.55
CA ILE A 214 -9.08 23.47 -6.15
C ILE A 214 -8.46 23.36 -7.53
N VAL A 215 -7.30 22.71 -7.63
CA VAL A 215 -6.75 22.22 -8.89
C VAL A 215 -7.20 20.76 -9.03
N PRO A 216 -8.00 20.43 -10.06
CA PRO A 216 -8.60 19.13 -10.20
C PRO A 216 -7.58 17.99 -10.12
N GLN A 217 -7.97 16.86 -9.53
CA GLN A 217 -7.13 15.65 -9.45
C GLN A 217 -6.72 15.14 -10.83
N ALA A 218 -7.49 15.48 -11.84
CA ALA A 218 -7.13 15.24 -13.22
C ALA A 218 -5.79 15.89 -13.59
N PHE A 219 -5.44 17.04 -13.05
CA PHE A 219 -4.21 17.80 -13.36
C PHE A 219 -3.10 17.59 -12.34
N ILE A 220 -3.43 17.54 -11.06
CA ILE A 220 -2.45 17.37 -9.98
C ILE A 220 -2.95 16.27 -9.04
N LYS A 221 -2.12 15.25 -8.79
CA LYS A 221 -2.39 14.26 -7.74
C LYS A 221 -1.97 14.84 -6.39
N ASP A 222 -2.66 15.86 -5.97
CA ASP A 222 -2.45 16.51 -4.69
C ASP A 222 -3.71 16.40 -3.83
N ASP A 223 -3.69 15.46 -2.89
CA ASP A 223 -4.73 15.24 -1.89
C ASP A 223 -4.44 16.00 -0.59
N SER A 224 -3.51 16.96 -0.60
CA SER A 224 -3.21 17.79 0.57
C SER A 224 -4.40 18.70 0.90
N LEU A 225 -4.48 19.13 2.15
CA LEU A 225 -5.47 20.11 2.59
C LEU A 225 -5.33 21.45 1.88
N ASP A 226 -4.15 21.73 1.30
CA ASP A 226 -3.88 22.94 0.54
C ASP A 226 -4.48 22.92 -0.86
N ASN A 227 -4.89 21.75 -1.34
CA ASN A 227 -5.62 21.59 -2.60
C ASN A 227 -7.09 21.18 -2.41
N ARG A 228 -7.59 21.09 -1.18
CA ARG A 228 -8.97 20.65 -0.91
C ARG A 228 -9.79 21.72 -0.20
N VAL A 229 -11.05 21.87 -0.62
CA VAL A 229 -12.05 22.77 -0.03
C VAL A 229 -13.35 22.04 0.21
N LEU A 230 -14.17 22.54 1.11
CA LEU A 230 -15.54 22.11 1.34
C LEU A 230 -16.48 23.06 0.61
N THR A 231 -17.37 22.53 -0.23
CA THR A 231 -18.30 23.32 -1.03
C THR A 231 -19.59 22.54 -1.32
N SER A 232 -20.61 23.21 -1.79
CA SER A 232 -21.85 22.56 -2.18
C SER A 232 -21.66 21.67 -3.42
N SER A 233 -22.42 20.58 -3.52
CA SER A 233 -22.36 19.70 -4.68
C SER A 233 -22.76 20.40 -5.99
N LYS A 234 -23.59 21.42 -5.90
CA LYS A 234 -23.99 22.25 -7.06
C LYS A 234 -22.82 23.07 -7.59
N ASP A 235 -22.10 23.72 -6.69
CA ASP A 235 -20.99 24.61 -7.05
C ASP A 235 -19.77 23.80 -7.49
N ASN A 236 -19.56 22.62 -6.91
CA ASN A 236 -18.54 21.68 -7.38
C ASN A 236 -18.78 21.23 -8.82
N ARG A 237 -20.03 20.91 -9.19
CA ARG A 237 -20.37 20.57 -10.58
C ARG A 237 -20.22 21.75 -11.52
N GLY A 238 -20.53 22.97 -11.07
CA GLY A 238 -20.38 24.19 -11.85
C GLY A 238 -18.91 24.51 -12.19
N LYS A 239 -17.97 24.17 -11.31
CA LYS A 239 -16.53 24.34 -11.55
C LYS A 239 -15.99 23.35 -12.58
N SER A 240 -16.57 22.14 -12.69
CA SER A 240 -16.09 21.07 -13.56
C SER A 240 -14.58 20.74 -13.32
N ASP A 241 -13.88 20.27 -14.35
CA ASP A 241 -12.45 19.93 -14.28
C ASP A 241 -11.54 21.17 -14.48
N ASN A 242 -11.85 22.28 -13.83
CA ASN A 242 -11.05 23.51 -13.91
C ASN A 242 -10.76 24.08 -12.51
N VAL A 243 -9.92 25.10 -12.42
CA VAL A 243 -9.78 25.94 -11.23
C VAL A 243 -10.97 26.89 -11.09
N PRO A 244 -11.22 27.50 -9.90
CA PRO A 244 -12.28 28.49 -9.74
C PRO A 244 -12.22 29.57 -10.82
N SER A 245 -13.38 29.92 -11.40
CA SER A 245 -13.45 30.89 -12.48
C SER A 245 -12.99 32.28 -12.03
N LEU A 246 -12.58 33.12 -12.97
CA LEU A 246 -12.16 34.50 -12.66
C LEU A 246 -13.26 35.27 -11.90
N GLU A 247 -14.52 35.04 -12.23
CA GLU A 247 -15.66 35.65 -11.54
C GLU A 247 -15.71 35.24 -10.07
N VAL A 248 -15.54 33.95 -9.76
CA VAL A 248 -15.48 33.44 -8.39
C VAL A 248 -14.29 34.03 -7.65
N VAL A 249 -13.14 34.12 -8.30
CA VAL A 249 -11.93 34.74 -7.70
C VAL A 249 -12.21 36.20 -7.34
N GLN A 250 -12.76 36.99 -8.26
CA GLN A 250 -13.06 38.40 -8.00
C GLN A 250 -14.01 38.61 -6.84
N LYS A 251 -15.06 37.76 -6.74
CA LYS A 251 -16.05 37.83 -5.66
C LYS A 251 -15.50 37.35 -4.30
N ARG A 252 -14.52 36.45 -4.28
CA ARG A 252 -14.10 35.75 -3.04
C ARG A 252 -12.68 36.04 -2.58
N LYS A 253 -11.87 36.70 -3.39
CA LYS A 253 -10.47 36.98 -3.08
C LYS A 253 -10.29 37.67 -1.73
N ALA A 254 -11.16 38.62 -1.38
CA ALA A 254 -11.10 39.34 -0.10
C ALA A 254 -11.30 38.36 1.09
N PHE A 255 -12.28 37.46 0.98
CA PHE A 255 -12.51 36.42 1.99
C PHE A 255 -11.31 35.45 2.10
N TRP A 256 -10.78 34.99 0.97
CA TRP A 256 -9.60 34.12 0.98
C TRP A 256 -8.36 34.81 1.54
N GLN A 257 -8.22 36.14 1.32
CA GLN A 257 -7.15 36.94 1.91
C GLN A 257 -7.28 36.98 3.43
N GLN A 258 -8.49 37.19 3.97
CA GLN A 258 -8.75 37.15 5.40
C GLN A 258 -8.38 35.78 6.03
N LEU A 259 -8.68 34.68 5.33
CA LEU A 259 -8.28 33.33 5.77
C LEU A 259 -6.77 33.16 5.74
N LEU A 260 -6.08 33.70 4.75
CA LEU A 260 -4.61 33.67 4.64
C LEU A 260 -3.95 34.50 5.76
N ASP A 261 -4.40 35.73 5.99
CA ASP A 261 -3.88 36.64 7.02
C ASP A 261 -4.05 36.02 8.42
N SER A 262 -5.16 35.29 8.63
CA SER A 262 -5.44 34.55 9.85
C SER A 262 -4.69 33.20 9.94
N LYS A 263 -3.89 32.82 8.96
CA LYS A 263 -3.18 31.52 8.87
C LYS A 263 -4.10 30.28 8.88
N LEU A 264 -5.39 30.47 8.60
CA LEU A 264 -6.35 29.38 8.41
C LEU A 264 -6.05 28.61 7.13
N ILE A 265 -5.65 29.33 6.08
CA ILE A 265 -5.14 28.71 4.85
C ILE A 265 -3.67 29.06 4.62
N SER A 266 -2.99 28.27 3.81
CA SER A 266 -1.60 28.52 3.41
C SER A 266 -1.54 29.43 2.18
N GLU A 267 -0.38 30.08 1.97
CA GLU A 267 -0.10 30.82 0.75
C GLU A 267 -0.23 29.95 -0.50
N HIS A 268 0.17 28.67 -0.42
CA HIS A 268 0.00 27.71 -1.51
C HIS A 268 -1.48 27.49 -1.85
N LYS A 269 -2.35 27.33 -0.86
CA LYS A 269 -3.81 27.20 -1.06
C LYS A 269 -4.39 28.47 -1.69
N PHE A 270 -4.01 29.63 -1.19
CA PHE A 270 -4.45 30.91 -1.72
C PHE A 270 -4.00 31.08 -3.20
N ASN A 271 -2.78 30.71 -3.51
CA ASN A 271 -2.26 30.71 -4.87
C ASN A 271 -3.00 29.75 -5.82
N ASN A 272 -3.45 28.61 -5.33
CA ASN A 272 -4.30 27.68 -6.09
C ASN A 272 -5.70 28.27 -6.33
N LEU A 273 -6.31 28.88 -5.32
CA LEU A 273 -7.62 29.53 -5.41
C LEU A 273 -7.62 30.71 -6.41
N THR A 274 -6.56 31.51 -6.42
CA THR A 274 -6.43 32.69 -7.30
C THR A 274 -5.77 32.40 -8.65
N LYS A 275 -5.61 31.12 -9.01
CA LYS A 275 -4.87 30.70 -10.21
C LYS A 275 -5.48 31.25 -11.52
N ALA A 276 -6.79 31.47 -11.56
CA ALA A 276 -7.47 32.05 -12.73
C ALA A 276 -7.01 33.47 -13.08
N GLU A 277 -6.55 34.28 -12.10
CA GLU A 277 -5.97 35.61 -12.34
C GLU A 277 -4.63 35.54 -13.12
N ARG A 278 -3.98 34.38 -13.10
CA ARG A 278 -2.72 34.10 -13.79
C ARG A 278 -2.89 33.22 -15.01
N GLY A 279 -4.07 33.26 -15.65
CA GLY A 279 -4.36 32.49 -16.84
C GLY A 279 -4.93 31.08 -16.59
N GLY A 280 -5.22 30.72 -15.34
CA GLY A 280 -5.82 29.41 -14.99
C GLY A 280 -4.82 28.26 -15.12
N LEU A 281 -5.31 27.11 -15.62
CA LEU A 281 -4.48 25.95 -15.96
C LEU A 281 -3.83 26.19 -17.32
N ASP A 282 -2.54 26.51 -17.31
CA ASP A 282 -1.80 26.74 -18.54
C ASP A 282 -1.46 25.42 -19.26
N GLU A 283 -1.00 25.51 -20.51
CA GLU A 283 -0.62 24.32 -21.31
C GLU A 283 0.52 23.52 -20.66
N ARG A 284 1.38 24.15 -19.85
CA ARG A 284 2.45 23.48 -19.11
C ARG A 284 1.88 22.62 -17.97
N ASP A 285 0.84 23.11 -17.29
CA ASP A 285 0.12 22.32 -16.28
C ASP A 285 -0.53 21.09 -16.93
N LYS A 286 -1.16 21.28 -18.09
CA LYS A 286 -1.83 20.21 -18.87
C LYS A 286 -0.83 19.16 -19.37
N VAL A 287 0.33 19.55 -19.84
CA VAL A 287 1.41 18.66 -20.29
C VAL A 287 2.02 17.86 -19.12
N GLY A 288 2.26 18.54 -17.99
CA GLY A 288 2.71 17.86 -16.78
C GLY A 288 1.70 16.83 -16.27
N PHE A 289 0.41 17.03 -16.56
CA PHE A 289 -0.67 16.08 -16.29
C PHE A 289 -0.62 14.85 -17.20
N ILE A 290 -0.50 15.01 -18.52
CA ILE A 290 -0.48 13.88 -19.47
C ILE A 290 0.61 12.88 -19.06
N ARG A 291 1.82 13.36 -18.81
CA ARG A 291 2.95 12.51 -18.38
C ARG A 291 2.66 11.78 -17.06
N ARG A 292 2.00 12.45 -16.11
CA ARG A 292 1.63 11.84 -14.82
C ARG A 292 0.45 10.89 -14.91
N GLN A 293 -0.41 11.05 -15.90
CA GLN A 293 -1.53 10.14 -16.12
C GLN A 293 -1.11 8.79 -16.71
N LEU A 294 -0.11 8.79 -17.57
CA LEU A 294 0.29 7.62 -18.35
C LEU A 294 1.29 6.74 -17.63
N VAL A 295 2.23 7.34 -16.90
CA VAL A 295 3.35 6.63 -16.29
C VAL A 295 3.41 6.92 -14.80
N GLU A 296 3.24 5.91 -13.98
CA GLU A 296 3.55 6.01 -12.56
C GLU A 296 5.04 5.78 -12.34
N THR A 297 5.76 6.82 -11.92
CA THR A 297 7.22 6.80 -11.74
C THR A 297 7.65 6.31 -10.36
N ARG A 298 6.94 5.36 -9.75
CA ARG A 298 7.38 4.79 -8.48
C ARG A 298 8.66 3.99 -8.66
N GLN A 299 9.56 4.13 -7.70
CA GLN A 299 10.87 3.46 -7.76
C GLN A 299 10.76 1.94 -7.94
N ILE A 300 9.79 1.29 -7.29
CA ILE A 300 9.59 -0.16 -7.38
C ILE A 300 9.31 -0.58 -8.82
N THR A 301 8.32 0.05 -9.48
CA THR A 301 7.96 -0.30 -10.86
C THR A 301 9.09 -0.03 -11.82
N LYS A 302 9.75 1.10 -11.64
CA LYS A 302 10.90 1.46 -12.46
C LYS A 302 12.00 0.40 -12.37
N HIS A 303 12.28 -0.10 -11.16
CA HIS A 303 13.31 -1.14 -10.98
C HIS A 303 12.86 -2.49 -11.53
N VAL A 304 11.60 -2.90 -11.34
CA VAL A 304 11.07 -4.13 -11.93
C VAL A 304 11.11 -4.04 -13.46
N ALA A 305 10.61 -2.93 -14.04
CA ALA A 305 10.63 -2.74 -15.49
C ALA A 305 12.05 -2.74 -16.05
N GLN A 306 12.99 -2.05 -15.40
CA GLN A 306 14.38 -1.98 -15.79
C GLN A 306 15.06 -3.36 -15.79
N ILE A 307 14.83 -4.15 -14.73
CA ILE A 307 15.43 -5.50 -14.62
C ILE A 307 14.83 -6.44 -15.66
N LEU A 308 13.52 -6.42 -15.87
CA LEU A 308 12.86 -7.26 -16.87
C LEU A 308 13.27 -6.87 -18.29
N ASP A 309 13.34 -5.58 -18.59
CA ASP A 309 13.81 -5.09 -19.89
C ASP A 309 15.26 -5.51 -20.17
N ALA A 310 16.16 -5.35 -19.19
CA ALA A 310 17.55 -5.77 -19.32
C ALA A 310 17.70 -7.29 -19.52
N ARG A 311 16.80 -8.11 -18.96
CA ARG A 311 16.85 -9.58 -19.09
C ARG A 311 16.31 -10.09 -20.41
N PHE A 312 15.19 -9.56 -20.87
CA PHE A 312 14.50 -10.07 -22.06
C PHE A 312 14.95 -9.39 -23.35
N ASN A 313 15.55 -8.19 -23.25
CA ASN A 313 15.93 -7.36 -24.40
C ASN A 313 17.43 -7.06 -24.44
N THR A 314 18.28 -8.00 -24.03
CA THR A 314 19.74 -7.82 -23.93
C THR A 314 20.43 -7.54 -25.26
N GLU A 315 19.91 -8.06 -26.37
CA GLU A 315 20.49 -7.97 -27.69
C GLU A 315 20.02 -6.75 -28.50
N VAL A 316 19.08 -5.97 -27.94
CA VAL A 316 18.50 -4.82 -28.62
C VAL A 316 19.42 -3.62 -28.51
N THR A 317 20.01 -3.20 -29.62
CA THR A 317 20.83 -1.97 -29.69
C THR A 317 19.95 -0.74 -29.59
N GLU A 318 20.55 0.45 -29.26
CA GLU A 318 19.79 1.71 -29.20
C GLU A 318 19.09 2.09 -30.52
N LYS A 319 19.60 1.57 -31.67
CA LYS A 319 18.99 1.80 -32.98
C LYS A 319 17.77 0.92 -33.26
N ASP A 320 17.71 -0.28 -32.64
CA ASP A 320 16.69 -1.31 -32.91
C ASP A 320 15.58 -1.37 -31.86
N LYS A 321 15.38 -0.30 -31.09
CA LYS A 321 14.38 -0.25 -30.00
C LYS A 321 12.94 -0.58 -30.42
N LYS A 322 12.65 -0.61 -31.72
CA LYS A 322 11.34 -1.03 -32.25
C LYS A 322 11.13 -2.55 -32.22
N ASN A 323 12.19 -3.34 -32.20
CA ASN A 323 12.14 -4.81 -32.25
C ASN A 323 12.51 -5.45 -30.92
N ARG A 324 11.78 -5.08 -29.85
CA ARG A 324 11.99 -5.72 -28.55
C ARG A 324 11.40 -7.13 -28.55
N ASN A 325 12.16 -8.08 -28.00
CA ASN A 325 11.68 -9.46 -27.84
C ASN A 325 10.48 -9.53 -26.91
N VAL A 326 10.49 -8.73 -25.82
CA VAL A 326 9.38 -8.64 -24.85
C VAL A 326 9.09 -7.18 -24.56
N LYS A 327 7.86 -6.75 -24.73
CA LYS A 327 7.42 -5.39 -24.40
C LYS A 327 7.09 -5.27 -22.91
N ILE A 328 7.81 -4.43 -22.17
CA ILE A 328 7.52 -4.16 -20.76
C ILE A 328 6.57 -2.96 -20.68
N ILE A 329 5.31 -3.23 -20.39
CA ILE A 329 4.24 -2.23 -20.38
C ILE A 329 3.98 -1.78 -18.96
N THR A 330 3.96 -0.47 -18.74
CA THR A 330 3.63 0.12 -17.44
C THR A 330 2.36 0.94 -17.56
N LEU A 331 1.34 0.56 -16.79
CA LEU A 331 0.06 1.27 -16.75
C LEU A 331 -0.19 1.89 -15.38
N LYS A 332 -0.95 2.96 -15.38
CA LYS A 332 -1.38 3.60 -14.16
C LYS A 332 -2.59 2.88 -13.57
N SER A 333 -2.55 2.63 -12.26
CA SER A 333 -3.60 1.88 -11.52
C SER A 333 -5.01 2.47 -11.63
N ASN A 334 -5.16 3.77 -11.92
CA ASN A 334 -6.48 4.38 -12.10
C ASN A 334 -7.20 3.89 -13.36
N LEU A 335 -6.48 3.46 -14.41
CA LEU A 335 -7.10 2.94 -15.63
C LEU A 335 -7.92 1.68 -15.32
N VAL A 336 -7.35 0.73 -14.58
CA VAL A 336 -8.09 -0.46 -14.15
C VAL A 336 -9.19 -0.13 -13.15
N SER A 337 -8.95 0.84 -12.25
CA SER A 337 -10.00 1.28 -11.33
C SER A 337 -11.21 1.88 -12.04
N ASN A 338 -10.98 2.67 -13.10
CA ASN A 338 -12.05 3.24 -13.92
C ASN A 338 -12.75 2.16 -14.75
N PHE A 339 -11.99 1.23 -15.33
CA PHE A 339 -12.55 0.07 -16.03
C PHE A 339 -13.46 -0.77 -15.13
N ARG A 340 -13.03 -1.06 -13.89
CA ARG A 340 -13.87 -1.77 -12.92
C ARG A 340 -15.17 -1.04 -12.60
N LYS A 341 -15.10 0.28 -12.43
CA LYS A 341 -16.29 1.10 -12.17
C LYS A 341 -17.26 1.06 -13.33
N GLU A 342 -16.77 1.22 -14.55
CA GLU A 342 -17.58 1.19 -15.77
C GLU A 342 -18.36 -0.13 -15.93
N PHE A 343 -17.68 -1.24 -15.69
CA PHE A 343 -18.26 -2.57 -15.83
C PHE A 343 -18.82 -3.16 -14.53
N LYS A 344 -18.94 -2.36 -13.46
CA LYS A 344 -19.42 -2.78 -12.13
C LYS A 344 -18.71 -4.02 -11.59
N LEU A 345 -17.43 -4.19 -11.93
CA LEU A 345 -16.59 -5.28 -11.44
C LEU A 345 -16.08 -4.94 -10.03
N TYR A 346 -16.94 -5.08 -9.05
CA TYR A 346 -16.66 -4.72 -7.68
C TYR A 346 -15.63 -5.62 -7.01
N LYS A 347 -14.99 -5.12 -5.96
CA LYS A 347 -14.07 -5.88 -5.11
C LYS A 347 -14.25 -5.51 -3.64
N VAL A 348 -14.24 -6.52 -2.79
CA VAL A 348 -14.31 -6.40 -1.33
C VAL A 348 -13.07 -7.07 -0.75
N ARG A 349 -12.15 -6.26 -0.22
CA ARG A 349 -10.83 -6.73 0.23
C ARG A 349 -10.88 -7.53 1.52
N GLU A 350 -11.96 -7.41 2.25
CA GLU A 350 -12.20 -8.08 3.53
C GLU A 350 -12.45 -9.58 3.37
N ILE A 351 -12.84 -10.03 2.17
CA ILE A 351 -13.21 -11.41 1.90
C ILE A 351 -11.97 -12.27 1.68
N ASN A 352 -11.13 -11.88 0.71
CA ASN A 352 -9.94 -12.62 0.30
C ASN A 352 -8.92 -11.74 -0.44
N ASP A 353 -7.79 -12.33 -0.80
CA ASP A 353 -6.72 -11.65 -1.55
C ASP A 353 -6.82 -11.84 -3.09
N TYR A 354 -7.89 -12.45 -3.62
CA TYR A 354 -8.07 -12.72 -5.06
C TYR A 354 -8.09 -11.47 -5.92
N HIS A 355 -8.51 -10.34 -5.33
CA HIS A 355 -8.53 -9.07 -6.03
C HIS A 355 -7.15 -8.64 -6.57
N HIS A 356 -6.03 -9.12 -6.01
CA HIS A 356 -4.70 -8.83 -6.55
C HIS A 356 -4.46 -9.53 -7.89
N ALA A 357 -4.83 -10.81 -8.00
CA ALA A 357 -4.72 -11.55 -9.26
C ALA A 357 -5.69 -10.99 -10.31
N HIS A 358 -6.92 -10.66 -9.89
CA HIS A 358 -7.90 -10.02 -10.76
C HIS A 358 -7.43 -8.66 -11.29
N ASP A 359 -6.82 -7.82 -10.44
CA ASP A 359 -6.28 -6.53 -10.86
C ASP A 359 -5.11 -6.71 -11.84
N ALA A 360 -4.21 -7.68 -11.62
CA ALA A 360 -3.13 -8.00 -12.54
C ALA A 360 -3.66 -8.43 -13.92
N TYR A 361 -4.64 -9.33 -13.95
CA TYR A 361 -5.30 -9.75 -15.19
C TYR A 361 -5.99 -8.58 -15.91
N LEU A 362 -6.76 -7.77 -15.19
CA LEU A 362 -7.45 -6.61 -15.78
C LEU A 362 -6.47 -5.55 -16.29
N ASN A 363 -5.29 -5.38 -15.67
CA ASN A 363 -4.24 -4.54 -16.21
C ASN A 363 -3.79 -5.01 -17.59
N ALA A 364 -3.59 -6.32 -17.78
CA ALA A 364 -3.23 -6.89 -19.07
C ALA A 364 -4.33 -6.70 -20.11
N VAL A 365 -5.60 -6.91 -19.74
CA VAL A 365 -6.76 -6.70 -20.62
C VAL A 365 -6.86 -5.23 -21.07
N VAL A 366 -6.80 -4.29 -20.13
CA VAL A 366 -6.88 -2.85 -20.42
C VAL A 366 -5.70 -2.40 -21.27
N ALA A 367 -4.48 -2.87 -20.97
CA ALA A 367 -3.31 -2.59 -21.79
C ALA A 367 -3.50 -3.04 -23.23
N LYS A 368 -3.90 -4.29 -23.41
CA LYS A 368 -4.11 -4.88 -24.74
C LYS A 368 -5.17 -4.13 -25.53
N ALA A 369 -6.31 -3.82 -24.92
CA ALA A 369 -7.39 -3.10 -25.56
C ALA A 369 -6.96 -1.67 -25.97
N ILE A 370 -6.27 -0.93 -25.10
CA ILE A 370 -5.77 0.40 -25.41
C ILE A 370 -4.76 0.36 -26.56
N LEU A 371 -3.80 -0.55 -26.52
CA LEU A 371 -2.77 -0.63 -27.57
C LEU A 371 -3.31 -1.12 -28.90
N LYS A 372 -4.34 -1.96 -28.91
CA LYS A 372 -5.06 -2.32 -30.13
C LYS A 372 -5.89 -1.15 -30.67
N LYS A 373 -6.57 -0.41 -29.81
CA LYS A 373 -7.38 0.76 -30.24
C LYS A 373 -6.51 1.88 -30.75
N TYR A 374 -5.35 2.09 -30.12
CA TYR A 374 -4.44 3.19 -30.36
C TYR A 374 -2.99 2.73 -30.50
N PRO A 375 -2.61 2.02 -31.59
CA PRO A 375 -1.26 1.47 -31.76
C PRO A 375 -0.14 2.52 -31.68
N LYS A 376 -0.42 3.74 -32.15
CA LYS A 376 0.54 4.86 -32.09
C LYS A 376 0.90 5.31 -30.68
N LEU A 377 0.14 4.89 -29.63
CA LEU A 377 0.46 5.19 -28.25
C LEU A 377 1.45 4.18 -27.62
N GLU A 378 1.75 3.08 -28.28
CA GLU A 378 2.63 2.05 -27.74
C GLU A 378 3.96 2.62 -27.16
N PRO A 379 4.67 3.56 -27.83
CA PRO A 379 5.90 4.12 -27.29
C PRO A 379 5.72 4.89 -25.95
N GLU A 380 4.52 5.28 -25.61
CA GLU A 380 4.23 6.00 -24.38
C GLU A 380 4.02 5.08 -23.17
N PHE A 381 3.70 3.83 -23.41
CA PHE A 381 3.47 2.81 -22.39
C PHE A 381 4.63 1.83 -22.22
N VAL A 382 5.44 1.63 -23.28
CA VAL A 382 6.54 0.69 -23.25
C VAL A 382 7.76 1.27 -22.55
N TYR A 383 8.30 0.55 -21.58
CA TYR A 383 9.50 0.96 -20.83
C TYR A 383 10.69 1.21 -21.78
N GLY A 384 11.39 2.33 -21.53
CA GLY A 384 12.53 2.76 -22.36
C GLY A 384 12.15 3.64 -23.56
N ASP A 385 10.91 3.60 -24.06
CA ASP A 385 10.47 4.44 -25.17
C ASP A 385 9.88 5.77 -24.69
N TYR A 386 9.15 5.78 -23.60
CA TYR A 386 8.56 6.99 -23.02
C TYR A 386 9.59 8.00 -22.48
N GLN A 387 10.84 7.60 -22.26
CA GLN A 387 11.92 8.53 -21.85
C GLN A 387 12.31 9.52 -22.95
N LYS A 388 12.00 9.20 -24.22
CA LYS A 388 12.29 10.07 -25.36
C LYS A 388 11.25 11.20 -25.53
N TYR A 389 10.05 11.03 -24.98
CA TYR A 389 8.97 12.01 -25.05
C TYR A 389 9.05 12.99 -23.89
N ASP A 390 9.97 13.94 -23.95
CA ASP A 390 9.92 15.11 -23.08
C ASP A 390 9.00 16.18 -23.69
N LEU A 391 7.69 16.00 -23.48
CA LEU A 391 6.68 16.97 -23.92
C LEU A 391 6.95 18.37 -23.33
N LYS A 392 7.52 18.48 -22.13
CA LYS A 392 7.95 19.75 -21.56
C LYS A 392 9.06 20.41 -22.39
N ARG A 393 10.03 19.62 -22.84
CA ARG A 393 11.11 20.09 -23.72
C ARG A 393 10.58 20.52 -25.09
N TYR A 394 9.61 19.78 -25.61
CA TYR A 394 8.99 20.08 -26.89
C TYR A 394 8.24 21.41 -26.84
N ILE A 395 7.34 21.58 -25.87
CA ILE A 395 6.53 22.82 -25.72
C ILE A 395 7.36 24.01 -25.25
N SER A 396 8.35 23.83 -24.38
CA SER A 396 9.22 24.93 -23.93
C SER A 396 10.17 25.46 -25.03
N ARG A 397 10.48 24.65 -26.04
CA ARG A 397 11.31 25.01 -27.19
C ARG A 397 10.51 25.48 -28.41
N SER A 398 9.27 25.06 -28.54
CA SER A 398 8.43 25.45 -29.65
C SER A 398 7.72 26.76 -29.34
N LYS A 399 7.96 27.76 -30.17
CA LYS A 399 7.20 29.00 -30.23
C LYS A 399 6.04 28.92 -31.24
N ASP A 400 5.84 27.73 -31.88
CA ASP A 400 4.84 27.54 -32.89
C ASP A 400 3.48 27.24 -32.26
N PRO A 401 2.43 28.05 -32.53
CA PRO A 401 1.07 27.82 -32.07
C PRO A 401 0.51 26.42 -32.47
N LYS A 402 0.91 25.88 -33.64
CA LYS A 402 0.47 24.56 -34.11
C LYS A 402 0.97 23.42 -33.22
N ASP A 403 2.13 23.57 -32.58
CA ASP A 403 2.65 22.55 -31.67
C ASP A 403 1.91 22.58 -30.33
N VAL A 404 1.45 23.75 -29.89
CA VAL A 404 0.61 23.94 -28.71
C VAL A 404 -0.78 23.33 -28.97
N GLU A 405 -1.34 23.57 -30.16
CA GLU A 405 -2.63 23.01 -30.58
C GLU A 405 -2.59 21.47 -30.61
N LYS A 406 -1.55 20.88 -31.23
CA LYS A 406 -1.35 19.41 -31.22
C LYS A 406 -1.19 18.85 -29.81
N ALA A 407 -0.55 19.56 -28.89
CA ALA A 407 -0.43 19.13 -27.51
C ALA A 407 -1.77 19.20 -26.79
N THR A 408 -2.61 20.18 -27.09
CA THR A 408 -3.97 20.33 -26.54
C THR A 408 -4.88 19.22 -27.06
N GLU A 409 -4.84 18.93 -28.37
CA GLU A 409 -5.57 17.80 -28.95
C GLU A 409 -5.16 16.47 -28.29
N LYS A 410 -3.85 16.27 -28.09
CA LYS A 410 -3.34 15.07 -27.40
C LYS A 410 -3.83 14.98 -25.96
N TYR A 411 -3.90 16.11 -25.24
CA TYR A 411 -4.47 16.18 -23.91
C TYR A 411 -5.93 15.74 -23.87
N PHE A 412 -6.78 16.28 -24.73
CA PHE A 412 -8.19 15.87 -24.82
C PHE A 412 -8.33 14.38 -25.19
N PHE A 413 -7.47 13.89 -26.06
CA PHE A 413 -7.44 12.48 -26.41
C PHE A 413 -7.15 11.59 -25.19
N TYR A 414 -6.18 11.94 -24.34
CA TYR A 414 -5.85 11.17 -23.15
C TYR A 414 -6.93 11.23 -22.06
N SER A 415 -7.59 12.35 -21.88
CA SER A 415 -8.72 12.45 -20.95
C SER A 415 -9.86 11.50 -21.32
N ASN A 416 -10.00 11.21 -22.62
CA ASN A 416 -11.02 10.35 -23.19
C ASN A 416 -10.54 8.94 -23.58
N LEU A 417 -9.32 8.56 -23.15
CA LEU A 417 -8.66 7.31 -23.55
C LEU A 417 -9.51 6.06 -23.31
N LEU A 418 -10.31 6.04 -22.26
CA LEU A 418 -11.18 4.92 -21.90
C LEU A 418 -12.62 5.06 -22.38
N ASN A 419 -12.95 6.15 -23.12
CA ASN A 419 -14.33 6.37 -23.53
C ASN A 419 -14.85 5.28 -24.47
N PHE A 420 -13.96 4.57 -25.19
CA PHE A 420 -14.39 3.47 -26.06
C PHE A 420 -14.90 2.25 -25.28
N PHE A 421 -14.65 2.15 -23.98
CA PHE A 421 -15.23 1.12 -23.12
C PHE A 421 -16.66 1.45 -22.68
N LYS A 422 -17.04 2.73 -22.66
CA LYS A 422 -18.34 3.19 -22.16
C LYS A 422 -19.46 2.89 -23.16
N GLU A 423 -20.66 2.71 -22.64
CA GLU A 423 -21.86 2.61 -23.48
C GLU A 423 -22.26 3.97 -24.02
N GLU A 424 -22.21 4.97 -23.17
CA GLU A 424 -22.54 6.35 -23.49
C GLU A 424 -21.46 7.28 -23.00
N VAL A 425 -21.13 8.27 -23.81
CA VAL A 425 -20.17 9.31 -23.44
C VAL A 425 -20.91 10.64 -23.41
N HIS A 426 -20.93 11.25 -22.23
CA HIS A 426 -21.50 12.57 -22.03
C HIS A 426 -20.40 13.62 -22.17
N TYR A 427 -20.56 14.54 -23.10
CA TYR A 427 -19.64 15.65 -23.32
C TYR A 427 -20.09 16.90 -22.55
N ALA A 428 -19.16 17.81 -22.30
CA ALA A 428 -19.43 19.04 -21.53
C ALA A 428 -20.45 19.98 -22.20
N ASP A 429 -20.61 19.88 -23.53
CA ASP A 429 -21.59 20.61 -24.32
C ASP A 429 -23.02 20.01 -24.28
N GLY A 430 -23.22 18.95 -23.48
CA GLY A 430 -24.49 18.22 -23.36
C GLY A 430 -24.70 17.13 -24.40
N THR A 431 -23.77 16.96 -25.34
CA THR A 431 -23.87 15.90 -26.37
C THR A 431 -23.70 14.53 -25.73
N ILE A 432 -24.59 13.58 -26.04
CA ILE A 432 -24.50 12.19 -25.63
C ILE A 432 -24.20 11.34 -26.85
N VAL A 433 -23.10 10.65 -26.85
CA VAL A 433 -22.70 9.74 -27.92
C VAL A 433 -22.80 8.29 -27.45
N LYS A 434 -23.69 7.52 -28.05
CA LYS A 434 -23.75 6.06 -27.84
C LYS A 434 -22.61 5.39 -28.57
N ARG A 435 -21.99 4.42 -27.91
CA ARG A 435 -20.89 3.63 -28.47
C ARG A 435 -21.39 2.31 -29.01
N GLU A 436 -20.79 1.87 -30.10
CA GLU A 436 -21.05 0.55 -30.66
C GLU A 436 -20.45 -0.55 -29.75
N ASN A 437 -21.03 -1.75 -29.85
CA ASN A 437 -20.53 -2.91 -29.11
C ASN A 437 -19.14 -3.38 -29.59
N ILE A 438 -18.79 -3.06 -30.84
CA ILE A 438 -17.50 -3.41 -31.45
C ILE A 438 -16.75 -2.13 -31.80
N GLU A 439 -15.57 -2.00 -31.23
CA GLU A 439 -14.67 -0.88 -31.47
C GLU A 439 -13.48 -1.32 -32.33
N TYR A 440 -13.24 -0.59 -33.40
CA TYR A 440 -12.15 -0.85 -34.33
C TYR A 440 -10.97 0.10 -34.10
N SER A 441 -9.76 -0.37 -34.36
CA SER A 441 -8.60 0.50 -34.48
C SER A 441 -8.73 1.37 -35.73
N LYS A 442 -8.56 2.69 -35.57
CA LYS A 442 -8.55 3.60 -36.74
C LYS A 442 -7.28 3.46 -37.60
N ASP A 443 -6.20 2.93 -37.00
CA ASP A 443 -4.92 2.79 -37.69
C ASP A 443 -4.78 1.45 -38.43
N THR A 444 -5.35 0.36 -37.90
CA THR A 444 -5.22 -1.00 -38.49
C THR A 444 -6.50 -1.58 -39.06
N GLY A 445 -7.66 -1.02 -38.70
CA GLY A 445 -8.96 -1.58 -39.07
C GLY A 445 -9.36 -2.85 -38.30
N GLU A 446 -8.48 -3.35 -37.41
CA GLU A 446 -8.76 -4.55 -36.61
C GLU A 446 -9.71 -4.27 -35.44
N ILE A 447 -10.40 -5.30 -34.97
CA ILE A 447 -11.23 -5.22 -33.77
C ILE A 447 -10.32 -5.00 -32.56
N ALA A 448 -10.43 -3.82 -31.96
CA ALA A 448 -9.72 -3.45 -30.74
C ALA A 448 -10.44 -3.93 -29.47
N TRP A 449 -11.77 -3.89 -29.49
CA TRP A 449 -12.63 -4.28 -28.39
C TRP A 449 -13.98 -4.77 -28.90
N ASN A 450 -14.40 -5.93 -28.42
CA ASN A 450 -15.75 -6.45 -28.59
C ASN A 450 -16.38 -6.60 -27.21
N LYS A 451 -17.30 -5.69 -26.86
CA LYS A 451 -17.84 -5.59 -25.52
C LYS A 451 -18.46 -6.90 -25.04
N GLU A 452 -19.29 -7.53 -25.84
CA GLU A 452 -19.96 -8.76 -25.47
C GLU A 452 -18.97 -9.92 -25.28
N LYS A 453 -18.15 -10.19 -26.28
CA LYS A 453 -17.20 -11.32 -26.27
C LYS A 453 -16.09 -11.14 -25.22
N ASP A 454 -15.47 -9.95 -25.20
CA ASP A 454 -14.35 -9.68 -24.29
C ASP A 454 -14.83 -9.62 -22.84
N PHE A 455 -16.02 -9.03 -22.60
CA PHE A 455 -16.58 -8.98 -21.26
C PHE A 455 -17.03 -10.36 -20.75
N ALA A 456 -17.62 -11.18 -21.60
CA ALA A 456 -17.92 -12.59 -21.25
C ALA A 456 -16.65 -13.36 -20.87
N THR A 457 -15.56 -13.15 -21.62
CA THR A 457 -14.24 -13.74 -21.31
C THR A 457 -13.70 -13.25 -19.97
N ILE A 458 -13.80 -11.95 -19.70
CA ILE A 458 -13.39 -11.36 -18.42
C ILE A 458 -14.17 -11.98 -17.27
N LYS A 459 -15.51 -12.01 -17.37
CA LYS A 459 -16.36 -12.63 -16.33
C LYS A 459 -15.99 -14.07 -16.09
N LYS A 460 -15.76 -14.85 -17.14
CA LYS A 460 -15.32 -16.25 -17.03
C LYS A 460 -14.01 -16.36 -16.26
N VAL A 461 -13.00 -15.53 -16.59
CA VAL A 461 -11.69 -15.55 -15.91
C VAL A 461 -11.82 -15.14 -14.44
N LEU A 462 -12.57 -14.06 -14.16
CA LEU A 462 -12.76 -13.60 -12.78
C LEU A 462 -13.59 -14.55 -11.92
N SER A 463 -14.38 -15.44 -12.51
CA SER A 463 -15.18 -16.44 -11.81
C SER A 463 -14.45 -17.75 -11.54
N LEU A 464 -13.21 -17.91 -12.03
CA LEU A 464 -12.44 -19.13 -11.78
C LEU A 464 -12.22 -19.34 -10.27
N PRO A 465 -12.61 -20.53 -9.73
CA PRO A 465 -12.55 -20.77 -8.29
C PRO A 465 -11.14 -21.05 -7.78
N GLN A 466 -10.20 -21.29 -8.68
CA GLN A 466 -8.82 -21.62 -8.34
C GLN A 466 -7.91 -20.44 -8.66
N VAL A 467 -7.73 -19.57 -7.68
CA VAL A 467 -6.63 -18.61 -7.67
C VAL A 467 -5.65 -19.04 -6.60
N ASN A 468 -4.43 -19.35 -6.99
CA ASN A 468 -3.41 -19.77 -6.04
C ASN A 468 -2.93 -18.56 -5.23
N ILE A 469 -3.27 -18.54 -3.94
CA ILE A 469 -2.77 -17.54 -3.01
C ILE A 469 -1.59 -18.13 -2.26
N VAL A 470 -0.40 -17.64 -2.60
CA VAL A 470 0.85 -18.06 -1.97
C VAL A 470 1.31 -17.02 -0.97
N LYS A 471 1.35 -17.40 0.31
CA LYS A 471 2.04 -16.61 1.33
C LYS A 471 3.48 -17.09 1.44
N LYS A 472 4.43 -16.23 1.10
CA LYS A 472 5.84 -16.54 1.27
C LYS A 472 6.17 -16.77 2.73
N THR A 473 6.82 -17.90 3.01
CA THR A 473 7.35 -18.18 4.36
C THR A 473 8.38 -17.14 4.78
N GLU A 474 8.38 -16.77 6.05
CA GLU A 474 9.22 -15.70 6.60
C GLU A 474 10.01 -16.17 7.82
N ILE A 475 11.32 -15.93 7.77
CA ILE A 475 12.19 -15.95 8.94
C ILE A 475 12.21 -14.54 9.50
N GLN A 476 11.77 -14.37 10.74
CA GLN A 476 11.75 -13.06 11.37
C GLN A 476 13.18 -12.70 11.85
N THR A 477 13.63 -11.53 11.45
CA THR A 477 14.97 -11.05 11.79
C THR A 477 14.97 -9.89 12.77
N HIS A 478 13.80 -9.27 13.02
CA HIS A 478 13.63 -8.09 13.87
C HIS A 478 12.37 -8.26 14.72
N GLY A 479 12.47 -7.99 16.01
CA GLY A 479 11.29 -7.98 16.85
C GLY A 479 11.57 -8.46 18.26
N LEU A 480 12.24 -7.64 18.98
CA LEU A 480 11.93 -7.53 20.40
C LEU A 480 10.52 -6.94 20.46
N ASP A 481 9.70 -7.42 21.38
CA ASP A 481 8.28 -7.11 21.47
C ASP A 481 8.00 -5.64 21.14
N ARG A 482 7.00 -5.38 20.29
CA ARG A 482 6.70 -4.05 19.73
C ARG A 482 6.30 -3.02 20.79
N GLY A 483 6.30 -3.40 22.06
CA GLY A 483 6.12 -2.51 23.19
C GLY A 483 7.29 -1.55 23.37
N LYS A 484 7.04 -0.38 23.94
CA LYS A 484 8.10 0.46 24.47
C LYS A 484 8.83 -0.35 25.56
N PRO A 485 10.17 -0.20 25.69
CA PRO A 485 10.87 -0.82 26.82
C PRO A 485 10.19 -0.42 28.13
N ARG A 486 9.87 -1.40 28.96
CA ARG A 486 9.32 -1.16 30.29
C ARG A 486 10.46 -0.84 31.26
N GLY A 487 10.36 0.23 32.05
CA GLY A 487 11.37 0.60 33.07
C GLY A 487 11.40 2.08 33.36
N LEU A 488 12.32 2.47 34.24
CA LEU A 488 12.43 3.76 34.96
C LEU A 488 12.54 5.03 34.09
N PHE A 489 12.77 4.93 32.79
CA PHE A 489 13.02 6.07 31.91
C PHE A 489 11.83 6.44 30.96
N ASN A 490 10.65 5.92 31.21
CA ASN A 490 9.46 6.43 30.52
C ASN A 490 8.91 7.62 31.27
N SER A 491 8.72 8.73 30.59
CA SER A 491 8.09 9.96 31.09
C SER A 491 6.63 9.79 31.56
N ASN A 492 6.02 8.63 31.34
CA ASN A 492 4.85 8.15 32.06
C ASN A 492 5.28 7.05 32.99
N PRO A 493 5.08 7.18 34.31
CA PRO A 493 5.35 6.13 35.27
C PRO A 493 4.44 4.94 34.96
N SER A 494 4.90 4.01 34.15
CA SER A 494 4.38 2.66 34.21
C SER A 494 4.66 2.19 35.65
N PRO A 495 3.68 1.61 36.33
CA PRO A 495 3.91 1.10 37.68
C PRO A 495 5.17 0.23 37.61
N LYS A 496 6.08 0.44 38.55
CA LYS A 496 7.23 -0.45 38.79
C LYS A 496 6.69 -1.87 38.67
N PRO A 497 7.37 -2.79 37.95
CA PRO A 497 7.01 -4.20 38.07
C PRO A 497 6.90 -4.48 39.55
N SER A 498 5.73 -4.88 40.02
CA SER A 498 5.61 -5.30 41.41
C SER A 498 6.66 -6.38 41.61
N GLU A 499 7.30 -6.43 42.76
CA GLU A 499 8.28 -7.49 43.07
C GLU A 499 7.69 -8.88 42.88
N ASP A 500 6.36 -8.98 42.85
CA ASP A 500 5.59 -10.20 42.58
C ASP A 500 5.38 -10.49 41.09
N SER A 501 5.66 -9.57 40.14
CA SER A 501 5.56 -9.89 38.72
C SER A 501 6.79 -10.71 38.32
N LYS A 502 6.58 -12.00 38.10
CA LYS A 502 7.54 -12.98 37.54
C LYS A 502 7.87 -12.68 36.04
N GLU A 503 7.73 -11.46 35.60
CA GLU A 503 8.08 -11.07 34.24
C GLU A 503 9.60 -10.95 34.11
N ASN A 504 10.25 -11.96 33.55
CA ASN A 504 11.62 -11.88 33.11
C ASN A 504 11.73 -10.94 31.91
N LEU A 505 12.12 -9.70 32.16
CA LEU A 505 12.34 -8.73 31.11
C LEU A 505 13.64 -9.04 30.34
N VAL A 506 13.58 -8.93 29.03
CA VAL A 506 14.75 -9.06 28.17
C VAL A 506 15.51 -7.73 28.17
N PRO A 507 16.83 -7.72 28.47
CA PRO A 507 17.63 -6.50 28.49
C PRO A 507 17.57 -5.74 27.17
N ILE A 508 17.51 -4.39 27.23
CA ILE A 508 17.56 -3.52 26.02
C ILE A 508 18.88 -3.72 25.28
N LYS A 509 19.94 -3.99 26.01
CA LYS A 509 21.29 -4.27 25.49
C LYS A 509 21.95 -5.31 26.37
N GLN A 510 22.70 -6.21 25.74
CA GLN A 510 23.45 -7.24 26.47
C GLN A 510 24.32 -6.62 27.57
N GLY A 511 24.26 -7.20 28.78
CA GLY A 511 24.99 -6.73 29.96
C GLY A 511 24.33 -5.60 30.76
N LEU A 512 23.16 -5.09 30.35
CA LEU A 512 22.39 -4.13 31.14
C LEU A 512 21.31 -4.85 31.95
N ASP A 513 21.27 -4.56 33.25
CA ASP A 513 20.20 -5.07 34.13
C ASP A 513 18.84 -4.46 33.74
N PRO A 514 17.87 -5.28 33.30
CA PRO A 514 16.56 -4.78 32.88
C PRO A 514 15.75 -4.16 34.02
N ARG A 515 16.05 -4.48 35.26
CA ARG A 515 15.42 -3.86 36.44
C ARG A 515 15.82 -2.40 36.59
N LYS A 516 17.09 -2.08 36.26
CA LYS A 516 17.65 -0.74 36.35
C LYS A 516 17.46 0.09 35.08
N TYR A 517 17.65 -0.51 33.92
CA TYR A 517 17.71 0.18 32.65
C TYR A 517 16.46 -0.05 31.78
N GLY A 518 15.51 -0.85 32.27
CA GLY A 518 14.34 -1.25 31.51
C GLY A 518 14.60 -2.43 30.57
N GLY A 519 13.54 -3.09 30.15
CA GLY A 519 13.61 -4.25 29.28
C GLY A 519 12.33 -4.46 28.47
N TYR A 520 12.36 -5.44 27.60
CA TYR A 520 11.22 -5.84 26.79
C TYR A 520 10.48 -7.01 27.45
N ALA A 521 9.15 -6.99 27.40
CA ALA A 521 8.31 -8.02 28.02
C ALA A 521 8.33 -9.37 27.27
N GLY A 522 8.85 -9.40 26.04
CA GLY A 522 8.94 -10.62 25.26
C GLY A 522 9.89 -10.53 24.09
N ILE A 523 10.26 -11.67 23.56
CA ILE A 523 11.12 -11.83 22.38
C ILE A 523 10.30 -12.51 21.29
N SER A 524 10.37 -11.97 20.06
CA SER A 524 9.78 -12.64 18.90
C SER A 524 10.63 -13.85 18.50
N ASN A 525 9.97 -14.93 18.10
CA ASN A 525 10.63 -16.07 17.52
C ASN A 525 10.96 -15.81 16.06
N SER A 526 12.15 -16.23 15.63
CA SER A 526 12.61 -16.10 14.24
C SER A 526 11.90 -17.12 13.34
N TYR A 527 11.84 -18.33 13.79
CA TYR A 527 11.15 -19.47 13.18
C TYR A 527 10.89 -20.54 14.24
N ALA A 528 10.15 -21.58 13.88
CA ALA A 528 10.04 -22.77 14.70
C ALA A 528 10.84 -23.94 14.11
N VAL A 529 11.08 -24.93 14.94
CA VAL A 529 11.59 -26.22 14.54
C VAL A 529 10.63 -27.28 15.04
N LEU A 530 10.19 -28.17 14.18
CA LEU A 530 9.51 -29.40 14.58
C LEU A 530 10.59 -30.43 14.88
N VAL A 531 10.56 -30.98 16.08
CA VAL A 531 11.61 -31.86 16.61
C VAL A 531 11.00 -33.21 16.92
N LYS A 532 11.44 -34.28 16.23
CA LYS A 532 11.17 -35.68 16.62
C LYS A 532 12.34 -36.11 17.53
N ALA A 533 12.06 -36.39 18.78
CA ALA A 533 13.09 -36.65 19.77
C ALA A 533 12.64 -37.60 20.86
N ILE A 534 13.59 -38.13 21.61
CA ILE A 534 13.34 -38.92 22.83
C ILE A 534 13.45 -38.01 24.03
N ILE A 535 12.43 -38.05 24.92
CA ILE A 535 12.42 -37.35 26.20
C ILE A 535 12.20 -38.36 27.35
N GLU A 536 12.65 -38.02 28.56
CA GLU A 536 12.22 -38.73 29.77
C GLU A 536 10.97 -38.09 30.36
N LYS A 537 9.98 -38.91 30.70
CA LYS A 537 8.74 -38.44 31.29
C LYS A 537 8.39 -39.22 32.57
N GLY A 538 7.93 -38.48 33.57
CA GLY A 538 7.45 -39.03 34.85
C GLY A 538 8.54 -39.40 35.82
N ALA A 539 8.15 -39.73 37.06
CA ALA A 539 9.09 -40.06 38.17
C ALA A 539 9.94 -41.33 37.89
N LYS A 540 9.50 -42.20 37.00
CA LYS A 540 10.20 -43.42 36.56
C LYS A 540 11.12 -43.20 35.37
N LYS A 541 11.32 -41.96 34.92
CA LYS A 541 12.19 -41.57 33.80
C LYS A 541 11.99 -42.45 32.53
N GLN A 542 10.73 -42.77 32.19
CA GLN A 542 10.42 -43.57 31.02
C GLN A 542 10.74 -42.78 29.77
N GLN A 543 11.48 -43.37 28.84
CA GLN A 543 11.79 -42.81 27.57
C GLN A 543 10.58 -42.83 26.64
N LYS A 544 10.26 -41.67 26.05
CA LYS A 544 9.15 -41.55 25.11
C LYS A 544 9.59 -40.78 23.90
N THR A 545 9.28 -41.28 22.71
CA THR A 545 9.40 -40.53 21.47
C THR A 545 8.29 -39.50 21.40
N VAL A 546 8.68 -38.24 21.13
CA VAL A 546 7.76 -37.10 21.00
C VAL A 546 8.04 -36.37 19.71
N LEU A 547 6.99 -35.76 19.17
CA LEU A 547 7.09 -34.73 18.13
C LEU A 547 6.69 -33.39 18.75
N GLU A 548 7.63 -32.50 18.90
CA GLU A 548 7.41 -31.26 19.61
C GLU A 548 7.77 -30.05 18.74
N PHE A 549 7.08 -28.95 19.00
CA PHE A 549 7.26 -27.68 18.32
C PHE A 549 8.13 -26.77 19.19
N GLN A 550 9.33 -26.44 18.72
CA GLN A 550 10.26 -25.59 19.43
C GLN A 550 10.43 -24.24 18.72
N GLY A 551 10.06 -23.14 19.39
CA GLY A 551 10.32 -21.79 18.89
C GLY A 551 11.79 -21.41 19.07
N ILE A 552 12.41 -20.88 18.05
CA ILE A 552 13.78 -20.35 18.08
C ILE A 552 13.69 -18.83 18.12
N SER A 553 14.11 -18.23 19.23
CA SER A 553 14.05 -16.77 19.37
C SER A 553 15.04 -16.08 18.44
N ILE A 554 14.82 -14.80 18.18
CA ILE A 554 15.75 -13.98 17.39
C ILE A 554 17.14 -13.93 18.04
N LEU A 555 17.21 -13.96 19.36
CA LEU A 555 18.48 -13.94 20.10
C LEU A 555 19.18 -15.30 20.06
N ASP A 556 18.45 -16.39 20.11
CA ASP A 556 18.98 -17.75 20.10
C ASP A 556 19.36 -18.24 18.70
N LYS A 557 18.87 -17.58 17.65
CA LYS A 557 19.05 -18.03 16.28
C LYS A 557 20.51 -18.37 15.93
N ILE A 558 21.44 -17.48 16.28
CA ILE A 558 22.87 -17.66 15.95
C ILE A 558 23.43 -18.88 16.69
N ASN A 559 23.08 -19.06 17.95
CA ASN A 559 23.55 -20.20 18.76
C ASN A 559 22.96 -21.53 18.24
N PHE A 560 21.68 -21.52 17.91
CA PHE A 560 21.00 -22.67 17.32
C PHE A 560 21.60 -23.06 15.96
N GLU A 561 21.87 -22.07 15.08
CA GLU A 561 22.45 -22.35 13.75
C GLU A 561 23.90 -22.85 13.81
N LYS A 562 24.64 -22.51 14.85
CA LYS A 562 26.00 -23.04 15.09
C LYS A 562 26.01 -24.49 15.51
N ASN A 563 25.13 -24.90 16.42
CA ASN A 563 25.04 -26.29 16.89
C ASN A 563 23.60 -26.62 17.28
N LYS A 564 22.83 -27.11 16.33
CA LYS A 564 21.39 -27.40 16.48
C LYS A 564 21.14 -28.48 17.54
N GLU A 565 21.94 -29.55 17.50
CA GLU A 565 21.77 -30.69 18.38
C GLU A 565 22.02 -30.33 19.82
N ASN A 566 23.13 -29.69 20.12
CA ASN A 566 23.49 -29.29 21.49
C ASN A 566 22.44 -28.32 22.07
N TYR A 567 21.99 -27.33 21.28
CA TYR A 567 20.94 -26.39 21.71
C TYR A 567 19.65 -27.13 22.10
N LEU A 568 19.25 -28.15 21.32
CA LEU A 568 18.06 -28.92 21.61
C LEU A 568 18.24 -29.84 22.83
N LEU A 569 19.41 -30.46 23.00
CA LEU A 569 19.73 -31.26 24.18
C LEU A 569 19.63 -30.39 25.46
N GLU A 570 20.11 -29.15 25.42
CA GLU A 570 19.99 -28.18 26.53
C GLU A 570 18.53 -27.82 26.84
N LYS A 571 17.58 -28.01 25.90
CA LYS A 571 16.13 -27.84 26.12
C LYS A 571 15.45 -29.07 26.74
N GLY A 572 16.22 -30.11 27.07
CA GLY A 572 15.71 -31.30 27.76
C GLY A 572 15.37 -32.49 26.89
N TYR A 573 15.78 -32.44 25.61
CA TYR A 573 15.71 -33.60 24.74
C TYR A 573 16.91 -34.53 25.03
N ILE A 574 16.70 -35.85 25.03
CA ILE A 574 17.78 -36.82 25.27
C ILE A 574 18.50 -37.17 24.00
N LYS A 575 17.71 -37.42 22.97
CA LYS A 575 18.20 -37.80 21.66
C LYS A 575 17.32 -37.15 20.57
N ILE A 576 17.95 -36.51 19.63
CA ILE A 576 17.26 -35.92 18.49
C ILE A 576 17.22 -36.94 17.38
N LEU A 577 16.03 -37.30 16.91
CA LEU A 577 15.83 -38.25 15.80
C LEU A 577 15.78 -37.51 14.46
N SER A 578 15.02 -36.42 14.40
CA SER A 578 14.92 -35.61 13.19
C SER A 578 14.44 -34.18 13.51
N THR A 579 14.72 -33.23 12.63
CA THR A 579 14.28 -31.85 12.78
C THR A 579 13.88 -31.25 11.41
N ILE A 580 12.81 -30.44 11.40
CA ILE A 580 12.44 -29.66 10.23
C ILE A 580 12.17 -28.20 10.61
N THR A 581 12.75 -27.26 9.87
CA THR A 581 12.56 -25.82 10.12
C THR A 581 11.23 -25.35 9.53
N LEU A 582 10.46 -24.64 10.36
CA LEU A 582 9.14 -24.12 10.05
C LEU A 582 9.14 -22.58 10.16
N PRO A 583 9.41 -21.86 9.09
CA PRO A 583 9.24 -20.40 9.08
C PRO A 583 7.77 -20.01 9.28
N LYS A 584 7.53 -18.77 9.67
CA LYS A 584 6.16 -18.20 9.67
C LYS A 584 5.53 -18.37 8.29
N TYR A 585 4.25 -18.69 8.25
CA TYR A 585 3.43 -19.02 7.07
C TYR A 585 3.73 -20.38 6.40
N SER A 586 4.49 -21.29 7.03
CA SER A 586 4.54 -22.69 6.62
C SER A 586 3.13 -23.25 6.46
N LEU A 587 2.88 -23.96 5.37
CA LEU A 587 1.57 -24.49 5.01
C LEU A 587 1.50 -25.99 5.34
N PHE A 588 0.45 -26.39 6.02
CA PHE A 588 0.14 -27.78 6.35
C PHE A 588 -1.18 -28.20 5.71
N GLU A 589 -1.27 -29.44 5.28
CA GLU A 589 -2.51 -30.07 4.86
C GLU A 589 -2.79 -31.26 5.77
N PHE A 590 -4.01 -31.33 6.29
CA PHE A 590 -4.47 -32.39 7.17
C PHE A 590 -5.17 -33.51 6.39
N PRO A 591 -5.37 -34.69 6.96
CA PRO A 591 -6.00 -35.83 6.27
C PRO A 591 -7.41 -35.56 5.75
N ASP A 592 -8.13 -34.63 6.35
CA ASP A 592 -9.46 -34.16 5.92
C ASP A 592 -9.40 -33.15 4.74
N GLY A 593 -8.22 -32.88 4.20
CA GLY A 593 -8.00 -31.92 3.12
C GLY A 593 -7.98 -30.44 3.55
N THR A 594 -8.14 -30.15 4.85
CA THR A 594 -8.03 -28.78 5.34
C THR A 594 -6.59 -28.29 5.32
N ARG A 595 -6.38 -27.04 4.95
CA ARG A 595 -5.06 -26.42 4.93
C ARG A 595 -4.94 -25.37 6.03
N ARG A 596 -3.82 -25.39 6.73
CA ARG A 596 -3.49 -24.46 7.82
C ARG A 596 -2.12 -23.84 7.62
N ARG A 597 -1.97 -22.58 8.00
CA ARG A 597 -0.68 -21.85 7.97
C ARG A 597 -0.21 -21.52 9.37
N LEU A 598 1.08 -21.63 9.62
CA LEU A 598 1.69 -21.17 10.85
C LEU A 598 1.64 -19.65 10.92
N ALA A 599 0.74 -19.11 11.72
CA ALA A 599 0.51 -17.67 11.81
C ALA A 599 1.44 -16.99 12.79
N SER A 600 1.67 -17.60 13.95
CA SER A 600 2.63 -17.11 14.93
C SER A 600 3.30 -18.26 15.68
N ILE A 601 4.49 -17.96 16.17
CA ILE A 601 5.29 -18.89 16.98
C ILE A 601 5.27 -18.30 18.38
N LEU A 602 4.52 -18.95 19.26
CA LEU A 602 4.38 -18.51 20.65
C LEU A 602 5.71 -18.64 21.41
N SER A 603 5.83 -17.94 22.53
CA SER A 603 7.07 -17.86 23.30
C SER A 603 7.66 -19.24 23.63
N THR A 604 8.96 -19.27 23.84
CA THR A 604 9.80 -20.43 24.08
C THR A 604 9.31 -21.36 25.21
N ASN A 605 8.53 -20.85 26.16
CA ASN A 605 8.01 -21.64 27.27
C ASN A 605 6.76 -22.46 26.91
N ASN A 606 6.07 -22.08 25.84
CA ASN A 606 4.85 -22.75 25.38
C ASN A 606 5.10 -23.49 24.08
N LYS A 607 5.86 -24.51 23.98
CA LYS A 607 6.12 -25.37 22.80
C LYS A 607 4.94 -25.49 21.80
N ARG A 608 4.35 -24.35 21.42
CA ARG A 608 3.12 -24.24 20.61
C ARG A 608 3.24 -23.15 19.58
N GLY A 609 2.72 -23.41 18.40
CA GLY A 609 2.48 -22.42 17.37
C GLY A 609 0.99 -22.18 17.17
N GLU A 610 0.62 -21.00 16.77
CA GLU A 610 -0.74 -20.67 16.38
C GLU A 610 -0.88 -20.92 14.88
N ILE A 611 -1.85 -21.73 14.49
CA ILE A 611 -2.14 -22.04 13.09
C ILE A 611 -3.48 -21.42 12.69
N HIS A 612 -3.52 -20.89 11.49
CA HIS A 612 -4.72 -20.27 10.91
C HIS A 612 -5.09 -20.98 9.62
N LYS A 613 -6.29 -20.73 9.11
CA LYS A 613 -6.75 -21.29 7.84
C LYS A 613 -5.72 -21.09 6.71
N GLY A 614 -5.58 -22.06 5.85
CA GLY A 614 -4.84 -22.00 4.61
C GLY A 614 -5.73 -21.98 3.36
N ASN A 615 -7.04 -22.17 3.52
CA ASN A 615 -8.05 -22.09 2.48
C ASN A 615 -8.65 -20.68 2.46
N GLU A 616 -8.96 -20.17 1.28
CA GLU A 616 -9.58 -18.86 1.10
C GLU A 616 -11.06 -19.00 0.76
N LEU A 617 -11.88 -18.12 1.33
CA LEU A 617 -13.30 -18.06 1.02
C LEU A 617 -13.50 -17.45 -0.38
N VAL A 618 -14.17 -18.17 -1.25
CA VAL A 618 -14.58 -17.72 -2.58
C VAL A 618 -16.06 -17.45 -2.56
N ILE A 619 -16.49 -16.27 -2.95
CA ILE A 619 -17.90 -15.91 -3.08
C ILE A 619 -18.23 -15.52 -4.51
N SER A 620 -19.50 -15.68 -4.89
CA SER A 620 -19.97 -15.32 -6.23
C SER A 620 -19.95 -13.80 -6.47
N GLU A 621 -20.01 -13.40 -7.74
CA GLU A 621 -20.14 -11.99 -8.15
C GLU A 621 -21.34 -11.32 -7.46
N LYS A 622 -22.47 -12.03 -7.34
CA LYS A 622 -23.69 -11.55 -6.68
C LYS A 622 -23.41 -11.10 -5.23
N TYR A 623 -22.76 -11.96 -4.45
CA TYR A 623 -22.42 -11.65 -3.06
C TYR A 623 -21.33 -10.59 -2.95
N THR A 624 -20.38 -10.57 -3.87
CA THR A 624 -19.37 -9.50 -3.91
C THR A 624 -20.02 -8.13 -4.17
N THR A 625 -21.00 -8.07 -5.06
CA THR A 625 -21.77 -6.85 -5.34
C THR A 625 -22.60 -6.42 -4.12
N LEU A 626 -23.30 -7.36 -3.47
CA LEU A 626 -24.06 -7.08 -2.24
C LEU A 626 -23.17 -6.46 -1.16
N LEU A 627 -22.03 -7.07 -0.90
CA LEU A 627 -21.09 -6.60 0.13
C LEU A 627 -20.39 -5.29 -0.25
N TYR A 628 -20.21 -5.03 -1.55
CA TYR A 628 -19.72 -3.74 -2.01
C TYR A 628 -20.70 -2.62 -1.68
N HIS A 629 -21.99 -2.81 -1.97
CA HIS A 629 -23.03 -1.84 -1.62
C HIS A 629 -23.17 -1.71 -0.09
N ALA A 630 -23.21 -2.81 0.64
CA ALA A 630 -23.25 -2.83 2.10
C ALA A 630 -22.08 -2.04 2.74
N LYS A 631 -20.87 -2.16 2.19
CA LYS A 631 -19.70 -1.42 2.68
C LYS A 631 -19.78 0.09 2.41
N ASN A 632 -20.50 0.49 1.39
CA ASN A 632 -20.55 1.89 0.95
C ASN A 632 -21.75 2.65 1.48
N ILE A 633 -22.74 2.00 2.13
CA ILE A 633 -23.90 2.66 2.74
C ILE A 633 -23.49 3.90 3.54
N ASN A 634 -22.40 3.82 4.31
CA ASN A 634 -21.94 4.93 5.16
C ASN A 634 -20.84 5.79 4.54
N LYS A 635 -20.42 5.52 3.31
CA LYS A 635 -19.35 6.32 2.70
C LYS A 635 -19.88 7.48 1.90
N THR A 636 -20.97 7.27 1.24
CA THR A 636 -21.64 8.22 0.38
C THR A 636 -23.12 8.17 0.74
N LEU A 637 -23.75 9.31 0.91
CA LEU A 637 -25.21 9.42 1.06
C LEU A 637 -25.94 9.12 -0.27
N GLU A 638 -25.35 8.30 -1.12
CA GLU A 638 -25.96 7.90 -2.39
C GLU A 638 -27.06 6.88 -2.10
N PRO A 639 -28.33 7.19 -2.39
CA PRO A 639 -29.47 6.30 -2.12
C PRO A 639 -29.33 4.95 -2.86
N GLU A 640 -28.59 4.89 -3.95
CA GLU A 640 -28.35 3.68 -4.74
C GLU A 640 -27.84 2.50 -3.88
N HIS A 641 -26.94 2.77 -2.92
CA HIS A 641 -26.38 1.70 -2.10
C HIS A 641 -27.41 1.12 -1.13
N LEU A 642 -28.20 1.99 -0.51
CA LEU A 642 -29.26 1.58 0.41
C LEU A 642 -30.37 0.80 -0.30
N GLU A 643 -30.85 1.33 -1.43
CA GLU A 643 -31.88 0.68 -2.27
C GLU A 643 -31.43 -0.70 -2.73
N TYR A 644 -30.18 -0.82 -3.16
CA TYR A 644 -29.62 -2.11 -3.60
C TYR A 644 -29.63 -3.13 -2.47
N VAL A 645 -29.15 -2.76 -1.29
CA VAL A 645 -29.05 -3.67 -0.15
C VAL A 645 -30.43 -4.07 0.37
N GLU A 646 -31.38 -3.13 0.46
CA GLU A 646 -32.77 -3.42 0.85
C GLU A 646 -33.44 -4.40 -0.14
N LYS A 647 -33.28 -4.17 -1.42
CA LYS A 647 -33.79 -5.08 -2.47
C LYS A 647 -33.24 -6.49 -2.36
N HIS A 648 -32.01 -6.65 -1.87
CA HIS A 648 -31.29 -7.92 -1.79
C HIS A 648 -31.13 -8.41 -0.35
N ARG A 649 -31.94 -7.93 0.59
CA ARG A 649 -31.89 -8.29 2.02
C ARG A 649 -31.89 -9.82 2.23
N ASN A 650 -32.73 -10.55 1.50
CA ASN A 650 -32.85 -12.01 1.59
C ASN A 650 -31.57 -12.77 1.22
N ASP A 651 -30.66 -12.15 0.49
CA ASP A 651 -29.40 -12.75 0.12
C ASP A 651 -28.40 -12.83 1.28
N PHE A 652 -28.59 -12.00 2.32
CA PHE A 652 -27.76 -12.06 3.53
C PHE A 652 -27.95 -13.38 4.30
N ALA A 653 -29.16 -13.91 4.38
CA ALA A 653 -29.40 -15.21 5.03
C ALA A 653 -28.63 -16.33 4.32
N LYS A 654 -28.69 -16.38 2.98
CA LYS A 654 -27.96 -17.37 2.19
C LYS A 654 -26.45 -17.19 2.30
N LEU A 655 -25.99 -15.94 2.32
CA LEU A 655 -24.58 -15.61 2.49
C LEU A 655 -24.08 -16.03 3.89
N LEU A 656 -24.90 -15.84 4.94
CA LEU A 656 -24.60 -16.27 6.30
C LEU A 656 -24.32 -17.78 6.34
N GLU A 657 -25.25 -18.59 5.83
CA GLU A 657 -25.09 -20.05 5.81
C GLU A 657 -23.84 -20.46 5.02
N TYR A 658 -23.60 -19.82 3.86
CA TYR A 658 -22.42 -20.09 3.06
C TYR A 658 -21.10 -19.81 3.81
N VAL A 659 -21.06 -18.72 4.59
CA VAL A 659 -19.89 -18.36 5.41
C VAL A 659 -19.73 -19.31 6.59
N LEU A 660 -20.83 -19.73 7.22
CA LEU A 660 -20.82 -20.69 8.33
C LEU A 660 -20.36 -22.06 7.86
N ASP A 661 -20.85 -22.56 6.74
CA ASP A 661 -20.41 -23.82 6.14
C ASP A 661 -18.91 -23.82 5.82
N PHE A 662 -18.41 -22.71 5.27
CA PHE A 662 -16.97 -22.55 5.04
C PHE A 662 -16.18 -22.60 6.35
N ASN A 663 -16.66 -21.93 7.38
CA ASN A 663 -16.01 -21.93 8.69
C ASN A 663 -16.03 -23.31 9.34
N ASP A 664 -17.13 -24.01 9.29
CA ASP A 664 -17.26 -25.35 9.86
C ASP A 664 -16.33 -26.35 9.14
N LYS A 665 -16.25 -26.25 7.82
CA LYS A 665 -15.41 -27.12 7.00
C LYS A 665 -13.92 -26.84 7.14
N TYR A 666 -13.50 -25.57 7.08
CA TYR A 666 -12.09 -25.21 6.92
C TYR A 666 -11.45 -24.59 8.15
N ILE A 667 -12.22 -24.10 9.11
CA ILE A 667 -11.69 -23.46 10.31
C ILE A 667 -11.89 -24.36 11.54
N GLY A 668 -12.93 -25.22 11.52
CA GLY A 668 -13.21 -26.18 12.59
C GLY A 668 -13.54 -25.54 13.94
N ALA A 669 -13.88 -24.25 13.91
CA ALA A 669 -13.81 -23.41 15.08
C ALA A 669 -15.15 -22.89 15.53
N LEU A 670 -16.20 -23.19 14.80
CA LEU A 670 -17.49 -22.66 15.13
C LEU A 670 -18.28 -23.55 16.11
N LYS A 671 -17.70 -23.84 17.26
CA LYS A 671 -18.49 -24.10 18.47
C LYS A 671 -19.54 -23.01 18.75
N ASN A 672 -19.44 -21.89 18.02
CA ASN A 672 -20.30 -20.72 18.09
C ASN A 672 -21.22 -20.55 16.87
N GLY A 673 -21.23 -21.47 15.89
CA GLY A 673 -22.09 -21.36 14.71
C GLY A 673 -23.56 -21.20 15.08
N GLU A 674 -24.04 -21.95 16.05
CA GLU A 674 -25.41 -21.82 16.56
C GLU A 674 -25.66 -20.45 17.22
N ARG A 675 -24.70 -19.94 17.97
CA ARG A 675 -24.82 -18.58 18.56
C ARG A 675 -24.83 -17.48 17.48
N ILE A 676 -24.10 -17.67 16.40
CA ILE A 676 -24.14 -16.73 15.27
C ILE A 676 -25.48 -16.85 14.57
N ARG A 677 -26.01 -18.04 14.29
CA ARG A 677 -27.34 -18.21 13.72
C ARG A 677 -28.39 -17.57 14.59
N GLN A 678 -28.32 -17.76 15.89
CA GLN A 678 -29.23 -17.15 16.85
C GLN A 678 -29.15 -15.62 16.86
N ALA A 679 -27.94 -15.04 16.68
CA ALA A 679 -27.76 -13.59 16.57
C ALA A 679 -28.41 -13.01 15.31
N PHE A 680 -28.56 -13.81 14.27
CA PHE A 680 -29.21 -13.42 13.01
C PHE A 680 -30.65 -13.92 12.87
N ILE A 681 -31.29 -14.40 13.95
CA ILE A 681 -32.66 -14.97 13.87
C ILE A 681 -33.67 -13.94 13.37
N ASP A 682 -33.51 -12.69 13.77
CA ASP A 682 -34.40 -11.59 13.40
C ASP A 682 -33.84 -10.76 12.21
N TRP A 683 -33.01 -11.37 11.36
CA TRP A 683 -32.35 -10.67 10.26
C TRP A 683 -33.31 -9.92 9.32
N GLU A 684 -34.55 -10.38 9.19
CA GLU A 684 -35.58 -9.73 8.38
C GLU A 684 -35.99 -8.36 8.94
N THR A 685 -36.00 -8.22 10.25
CA THR A 685 -36.45 -6.99 10.96
C THR A 685 -35.30 -6.15 11.49
N VAL A 686 -34.08 -6.66 11.48
CA VAL A 686 -32.89 -5.93 11.91
C VAL A 686 -32.67 -4.72 11.00
N ASP A 687 -32.31 -3.61 11.60
CA ASP A 687 -31.92 -2.41 10.86
C ASP A 687 -30.85 -2.73 9.80
N ILE A 688 -31.03 -2.23 8.57
CA ILE A 688 -30.22 -2.61 7.43
C ILE A 688 -28.74 -2.23 7.61
N GLU A 689 -28.44 -1.13 8.29
CA GLU A 689 -27.06 -0.74 8.58
C GLU A 689 -26.41 -1.72 9.53
N LYS A 690 -27.14 -2.14 10.57
CA LYS A 690 -26.66 -3.17 11.52
C LYS A 690 -26.41 -4.50 10.82
N LEU A 691 -27.32 -4.89 9.93
CA LEU A 691 -27.15 -6.09 9.12
C LEU A 691 -25.88 -6.02 8.27
N CYS A 692 -25.64 -4.93 7.58
CA CYS A 692 -24.44 -4.72 6.78
C CYS A 692 -23.17 -4.76 7.63
N PHE A 693 -23.18 -4.13 8.80
CA PHE A 693 -22.03 -4.13 9.71
C PHE A 693 -21.74 -5.50 10.31
N SER A 694 -22.77 -6.33 10.46
CA SER A 694 -22.60 -7.71 10.91
C SER A 694 -21.69 -8.52 9.99
N PHE A 695 -21.75 -8.26 8.71
CA PHE A 695 -20.92 -8.98 7.73
C PHE A 695 -19.52 -8.35 7.55
N ILE A 696 -19.43 -7.04 7.45
CA ILE A 696 -18.19 -6.35 7.02
C ILE A 696 -17.46 -5.69 8.19
N GLY A 697 -18.12 -5.45 9.30
CA GLY A 697 -17.64 -4.65 10.41
C GLY A 697 -17.83 -3.14 10.18
N PRO A 698 -18.09 -2.39 11.24
CA PRO A 698 -18.25 -0.94 11.16
C PRO A 698 -16.91 -0.26 10.85
N ARG A 699 -16.98 0.82 10.08
CA ARG A 699 -15.81 1.64 9.74
C ARG A 699 -15.25 2.27 11.03
N ASN A 700 -13.96 2.14 11.27
CA ASN A 700 -13.26 2.68 12.44
C ASN A 700 -13.57 2.01 13.80
N SER A 701 -14.25 0.88 13.82
CA SER A 701 -14.44 0.09 15.03
C SER A 701 -13.34 -0.95 15.20
N LYS A 702 -13.10 -1.34 16.46
CA LYS A 702 -12.34 -2.55 16.79
C LYS A 702 -13.16 -3.81 16.59
N ASN A 703 -14.43 -3.66 16.32
CA ASN A 703 -15.38 -4.74 16.13
C ASN A 703 -15.24 -5.28 14.72
N ALA A 704 -15.04 -6.58 14.61
CA ALA A 704 -14.89 -7.30 13.34
C ALA A 704 -16.24 -7.85 12.89
N GLY A 705 -16.50 -7.81 11.58
CA GLY A 705 -17.66 -8.47 11.00
C GLY A 705 -17.47 -9.98 10.81
N LEU A 706 -18.50 -10.63 10.28
CA LEU A 706 -18.51 -12.08 10.05
C LEU A 706 -17.32 -12.56 9.18
N PHE A 707 -16.89 -11.78 8.20
CA PHE A 707 -15.76 -12.13 7.33
C PHE A 707 -14.41 -12.15 8.04
N GLU A 708 -14.24 -11.45 9.14
CA GLU A 708 -13.03 -11.51 9.96
C GLU A 708 -12.83 -12.92 10.57
N LEU A 709 -13.93 -13.62 10.90
CA LEU A 709 -13.88 -15.01 11.35
C LEU A 709 -13.26 -15.91 10.28
N THR A 710 -13.55 -15.65 9.01
CA THR A 710 -13.03 -16.47 7.91
C THR A 710 -11.57 -16.14 7.61
N SER A 711 -11.07 -14.97 7.99
CA SER A 711 -9.73 -14.53 7.60
C SER A 711 -8.62 -15.03 8.51
N GLN A 712 -8.78 -15.00 9.83
CA GLN A 712 -7.68 -15.28 10.75
C GLN A 712 -8.09 -15.98 12.07
N GLY A 713 -9.31 -16.49 12.17
CA GLY A 713 -9.82 -16.98 13.46
C GLY A 713 -9.89 -15.86 14.51
N SER A 714 -10.07 -14.61 14.07
CA SER A 714 -10.16 -13.45 14.95
C SER A 714 -11.45 -13.47 15.76
N ALA A 715 -11.45 -12.85 16.94
CA ALA A 715 -12.68 -12.56 17.65
C ALA A 715 -13.54 -11.63 16.79
N SER A 716 -14.81 -11.96 16.64
CA SER A 716 -15.80 -11.05 16.09
C SER A 716 -16.66 -10.54 17.21
N ASP A 717 -16.77 -9.24 17.29
CA ASP A 717 -17.60 -8.55 18.27
C ASP A 717 -18.83 -8.04 17.54
N PHE A 718 -19.89 -8.84 17.54
CA PHE A 718 -21.20 -8.42 17.06
C PHE A 718 -21.94 -7.64 18.16
N GLU A 719 -21.26 -6.69 18.80
CA GLU A 719 -21.81 -5.92 19.90
C GLU A 719 -23.15 -5.26 19.53
N PHE A 720 -23.27 -4.83 18.27
CA PHE A 720 -24.52 -4.29 17.72
C PHE A 720 -25.65 -5.34 17.57
N LEU A 721 -25.33 -6.64 17.63
CA LEU A 721 -26.30 -7.74 17.73
C LEU A 721 -26.34 -8.37 19.14
N GLY A 722 -25.62 -7.79 20.12
CA GLY A 722 -25.56 -8.28 21.48
C GLY A 722 -24.75 -9.57 21.68
N VAL A 723 -23.97 -9.99 20.68
CA VAL A 723 -23.21 -11.24 20.70
C VAL A 723 -21.72 -11.00 20.56
N LYS A 724 -20.95 -11.55 21.51
CA LYS A 724 -19.48 -11.62 21.45
C LYS A 724 -19.03 -13.01 21.10
N ILE A 725 -18.23 -13.12 20.02
CA ILE A 725 -17.62 -14.36 19.63
C ILE A 725 -16.14 -14.28 19.97
N PRO A 726 -15.67 -15.10 20.93
CA PRO A 726 -14.28 -15.06 21.35
C PRO A 726 -13.36 -15.47 20.20
N ARG A 727 -12.17 -14.91 20.21
CA ARG A 727 -11.13 -15.28 19.25
C ARG A 727 -10.83 -16.77 19.35
N TYR A 728 -10.99 -17.48 18.24
CA TYR A 728 -10.56 -18.85 18.14
C TYR A 728 -9.07 -18.92 17.84
N ARG A 729 -8.38 -19.78 18.60
CA ARG A 729 -6.97 -20.08 18.38
C ARG A 729 -6.80 -21.57 18.30
N ASP A 730 -6.30 -22.03 17.17
CA ASP A 730 -5.87 -23.40 17.00
C ASP A 730 -4.36 -23.48 17.23
N TYR A 731 -3.95 -24.49 17.97
CA TYR A 731 -2.58 -24.64 18.40
C TYR A 731 -1.99 -25.97 17.94
N THR A 732 -0.70 -25.91 17.55
CA THR A 732 0.11 -27.11 17.44
C THR A 732 0.34 -27.71 18.86
N PRO A 733 0.76 -28.97 19.06
CA PRO A 733 1.52 -29.80 18.13
C PRO A 733 0.88 -31.13 17.75
N SER A 734 -0.03 -31.68 18.55
CA SER A 734 -0.51 -33.08 18.34
C SER A 734 -1.19 -33.28 16.99
N SER A 735 -1.82 -32.26 16.47
CA SER A 735 -2.46 -32.31 15.16
C SER A 735 -1.47 -32.36 13.98
N LEU A 736 -0.20 -31.97 14.16
CA LEU A 736 0.80 -32.05 13.10
C LEU A 736 1.36 -33.42 12.84
N LEU A 737 1.15 -34.39 13.72
CA LEU A 737 1.63 -35.76 13.56
C LEU A 737 1.15 -36.44 12.26
N ASN A 738 -0.07 -36.12 11.85
CA ASN A 738 -0.68 -36.68 10.64
C ASN A 738 -0.81 -35.68 9.52
N ALA A 739 -0.13 -34.53 9.63
CA ALA A 739 -0.18 -33.48 8.62
C ALA A 739 0.92 -33.65 7.58
N THR A 740 0.66 -33.14 6.39
CA THR A 740 1.65 -32.98 5.32
C THR A 740 2.12 -31.54 5.28
N LEU A 741 3.43 -31.31 5.38
CA LEU A 741 4.01 -29.99 5.15
C LEU A 741 4.12 -29.75 3.66
N ILE A 742 3.62 -28.59 3.21
CA ILE A 742 3.59 -28.21 1.81
C ILE A 742 4.52 -27.03 1.56
N HIS A 743 5.48 -27.20 0.66
CA HIS A 743 6.28 -26.14 0.11
C HIS A 743 5.74 -25.76 -1.27
N GLN A 744 5.17 -24.57 -1.37
CA GLN A 744 4.62 -24.05 -2.62
C GLN A 744 5.70 -23.30 -3.41
N SER A 745 5.68 -23.46 -4.74
CA SER A 745 6.39 -22.59 -5.65
C SER A 745 5.86 -21.15 -5.55
N ILE A 746 6.53 -20.21 -6.20
CA ILE A 746 6.15 -18.78 -6.11
C ILE A 746 4.76 -18.51 -6.70
N THR A 747 4.33 -19.26 -7.70
CA THR A 747 2.97 -19.19 -8.28
C THR A 747 1.97 -20.11 -7.59
N GLY A 748 2.44 -21.03 -6.74
CA GLY A 748 1.60 -22.07 -6.12
C GLY A 748 1.15 -23.16 -7.07
N LEU A 749 1.67 -23.20 -8.30
CA LEU A 749 1.32 -24.23 -9.29
C LEU A 749 2.06 -25.55 -9.04
N TYR A 750 3.22 -25.49 -8.36
CA TYR A 750 3.98 -26.64 -7.94
C TYR A 750 4.04 -26.73 -6.43
N GLU A 751 3.88 -27.93 -5.92
CA GLU A 751 3.96 -28.21 -4.48
C GLU A 751 4.89 -29.40 -4.23
N THR A 752 5.81 -29.22 -3.28
CA THR A 752 6.57 -30.31 -2.69
C THR A 752 5.94 -30.67 -1.36
N ARG A 753 5.68 -31.95 -1.14
CA ARG A 753 4.93 -32.47 0.00
C ARG A 753 5.82 -33.33 0.88
N ILE A 754 5.83 -33.07 2.19
CA ILE A 754 6.58 -33.81 3.17
C ILE A 754 5.59 -34.37 4.20
N ASP A 755 5.48 -35.68 4.25
CA ASP A 755 4.66 -36.36 5.24
C ASP A 755 5.35 -36.32 6.60
N LEU A 756 4.73 -35.61 7.55
CA LEU A 756 5.32 -35.42 8.87
C LEU A 756 5.21 -36.68 9.75
N SER A 757 4.35 -37.62 9.43
CA SER A 757 4.27 -38.91 10.15
C SER A 757 5.54 -39.75 9.94
N LYS A 758 6.16 -39.61 8.76
CA LYS A 758 7.40 -40.31 8.36
C LYS A 758 8.67 -39.50 8.66
N LEU A 759 8.56 -38.42 9.39
CA LEU A 759 9.72 -37.61 9.73
C LEU A 759 10.77 -38.40 10.50
N GLY A 760 11.97 -38.57 9.92
CA GLY A 760 13.07 -39.37 10.49
C GLY A 760 12.94 -40.88 10.30
N GLU A 761 12.15 -41.32 9.32
CA GLU A 761 12.15 -42.65 8.76
C GLU A 761 12.81 -42.56 7.38
N ASP A 762 14.10 -42.81 7.30
CA ASP A 762 14.88 -42.87 6.04
C ASP A 762 14.72 -44.23 5.36
#